data_6fbad9c37cc4374a2fe12c16eff3631d
#
_entry.id   6fbad9c37cc4374a2fe12c16eff3631d
#
_cell.length_a   1.000
_cell.length_b   1.000
_cell.length_c   1.000
_cell.angle_alpha   90.00
_cell.angle_beta   90.00
_cell.angle_gamma   90.00
#
_symmetry.space_group_name_H-M   'P 1'
#
loop_
_entity.id
_entity.type
_entity.pdbx_description
1 polymer ?
#
loop_
_entity_poly.entity_id
_entity_poly.type
_entity_poly.pdbx_seq_one_letter_code
_entity_poly.pdbx_strand_id
1 'polypeptide(L)'
;LDDLETVLHELKNAFAVFLEGWVVLTGVRHALDDTSGVYPSPMADDTVPAPLDRFSPAVAQWFSSTFSSPTDAQSGGWHAIKNHKHTLICAPTGSGKTLAAFLSSIDSLVSTPSPSASARTRVLYISPLRALAFDVEKNLRAPLAGIAHAAERLGHEFHTPIVGMRTGDTSAKERQALVRNPPDLLITTPESLYLMLTSAARSTLANVDTVIIDEIHAMAATKRGAHLMLSLERLEEVCGVPPQRIGLSATQRPLEEIAHFLGGYTSDGVRREVAIVDAGVRKELDLQVVVPVEDMGDLGRPQPPTLGGLHSGPASVALAPRRTSIWPSIYPRILELILEHKSTIIFCNSRRQSERLAAKINELAIETEVHEETAGDLVRAHHGSLAREQRVLIEDQLKRGEVRAIVATSSLELGIDMGAVDLVIQVESPGAVSRGLQRVGRAGHQVGEPSRGRMFPKHRGDLVEAAVVAKRMVTGEIETTRFLRNSLDVLAQQIVAHLSIAGEMEVSALALMVRRCAGFHEISDEQLNNLLDLLAGRYPSDEFASLKPRIVWDRVNGKIRAREGAQRLAVTNGGTIPDRGLFGVFLIDGTRVGELDEEMVYETRPGETFILGASTWRIEDITFDRVVVSPAPGVPGRMPFWHGDQPGRPIELGRAVGEFIRTVRDAKPAEAIKLLHDQHSLDELAAQNLLSYLTEQAESTGVVPDDRTIVIERFRDEIGDWRVCLLSPFGTPVHAPWAMAIEHTLGERHGIKVETMWGDDGIVLRLPEAIENLEITDLLLDPLEIEELVVANLPRTSLFAARFRECAARSLLLPRRRPDQRTPLWQQRQRAADLLAVAAKYPSFPILLETSRECIQDVFDVPALKDVLGSLQARLIRAVQVDTPKASPFSQSLLFNWIAAYMYEGDAPLAERRAAALALDRDLLADLLGADELRELLDSEAISDVELDAQCLSDGRRARNIDELHDVLRRVGDLTIEEITARCESGVAEGLNSLLGAKRVINVAVSGETRYIIAEDAARYRD
;
A
#
# COMPACT_ATOMS: atom_id res chain seq x y z
N LEU A 1 34.75 6.46 4.48
CA LEU A 1 33.97 7.19 5.48
C LEU A 1 34.24 8.70 5.33
N ASP A 2 35.47 9.14 5.21
CA ASP A 2 35.84 10.57 5.04
C ASP A 2 35.27 11.19 3.77
N ASP A 3 35.14 10.43 2.69
CA ASP A 3 34.50 10.88 1.44
C ASP A 3 32.99 11.06 1.59
N LEU A 4 32.36 10.25 2.44
CA LEU A 4 30.91 10.37 2.73
C LEU A 4 30.59 11.58 3.59
N GLU A 5 31.45 11.91 4.56
CA GLU A 5 31.28 13.10 5.40
C GLU A 5 31.44 14.39 4.59
N THR A 6 32.34 14.40 3.63
CA THR A 6 32.53 15.55 2.74
C THR A 6 31.30 15.76 1.83
N VAL A 7 30.76 14.69 1.26
CA VAL A 7 29.54 14.70 0.45
C VAL A 7 28.33 15.17 1.26
N LEU A 8 28.25 14.76 2.52
CA LEU A 8 27.17 15.15 3.43
C LEU A 8 27.26 16.61 3.87
N HIS A 9 28.47 17.13 4.01
CA HIS A 9 28.68 18.55 4.33
C HIS A 9 28.31 19.45 3.14
N GLU A 10 28.63 19.03 1.93
CA GLU A 10 28.24 19.75 0.70
C GLU A 10 26.72 19.71 0.46
N LEU A 11 26.05 18.59 0.78
CA LEU A 11 24.58 18.48 0.76
C LEU A 11 23.91 19.42 1.77
N LYS A 12 24.44 19.54 2.99
CA LYS A 12 23.95 20.51 3.99
C LYS A 12 23.99 21.94 3.47
N ASN A 13 25.11 22.35 2.86
CA ASN A 13 25.26 23.70 2.32
C ASN A 13 24.35 23.95 1.10
N ALA A 14 24.12 22.92 0.29
CA ALA A 14 23.25 22.97 -0.86
C ALA A 14 21.77 23.21 -0.47
N PHE A 15 21.36 22.59 0.60
CA PHE A 15 19.99 22.70 1.11
C PHE A 15 19.74 24.01 1.85
N ALA A 16 20.71 24.56 2.56
CA ALA A 16 20.59 25.88 3.19
C ALA A 16 20.27 26.98 2.18
N VAL A 17 20.91 26.97 1.02
CA VAL A 17 20.67 27.91 -0.08
C VAL A 17 19.25 27.71 -0.69
N PHE A 18 18.75 26.48 -0.69
CA PHE A 18 17.39 26.18 -1.16
C PHE A 18 16.31 26.72 -0.22
N LEU A 19 16.52 26.62 1.09
CA LEU A 19 15.59 27.17 2.11
C LEU A 19 15.48 28.69 2.04
N GLU A 20 16.57 29.42 1.83
CA GLU A 20 16.53 30.86 1.68
C GLU A 20 15.70 31.31 0.46
N GLY A 21 15.74 30.58 -0.65
CA GLY A 21 14.90 30.83 -1.83
C GLY A 21 13.44 30.45 -1.64
N TRP A 22 13.15 29.49 -0.76
CA TRP A 22 11.80 28.93 -0.57
C TRP A 22 10.99 29.66 0.49
N VAL A 23 11.63 30.16 1.54
CA VAL A 23 10.99 30.99 2.59
C VAL A 23 10.42 32.30 2.02
N VAL A 24 10.98 32.79 0.94
CA VAL A 24 10.45 33.98 0.25
C VAL A 24 9.16 33.71 -0.53
N LEU A 25 8.92 32.44 -0.92
CA LEU A 25 7.77 32.02 -1.75
C LEU A 25 6.56 31.51 -0.95
N THR A 26 6.72 31.09 0.31
CA THR A 26 5.62 30.57 1.14
C THR A 26 4.97 31.61 2.05
N GLY A 27 5.38 32.87 1.99
CA GLY A 27 4.85 34.00 2.76
C GLY A 27 3.44 34.45 2.37
N VAL A 28 2.58 33.58 1.85
CA VAL A 28 1.16 33.88 1.64
C VAL A 28 0.40 33.58 2.94
N ARG A 29 0.01 34.65 3.60
CA ARG A 29 -0.83 34.70 4.79
C ARG A 29 -2.09 33.82 4.62
N HIS A 30 -2.27 32.84 5.49
CA HIS A 30 -3.58 32.28 5.80
C HIS A 30 -4.38 33.34 6.56
N ALA A 31 -5.21 34.08 5.84
CA ALA A 31 -6.33 34.76 6.44
C ALA A 31 -7.44 33.71 6.61
N LEU A 32 -7.67 33.33 7.84
CA LEU A 32 -8.88 32.63 8.26
C LEU A 32 -10.00 33.69 8.23
N ASP A 33 -10.76 33.73 7.16
CA ASP A 33 -12.05 34.39 7.15
C ASP A 33 -13.13 33.34 7.47
N ASP A 34 -13.60 33.46 8.70
CA ASP A 34 -14.79 32.82 9.24
C ASP A 34 -16.02 33.52 8.60
N THR A 35 -16.55 32.98 7.52
CA THR A 35 -17.83 33.38 6.98
C THR A 35 -18.77 32.19 6.98
N SER A 36 -19.58 32.11 8.00
CA SER A 36 -20.86 31.39 8.00
C SER A 36 -21.76 31.96 6.91
N GLY A 37 -21.53 31.56 5.67
CA GLY A 37 -22.38 31.88 4.54
C GLY A 37 -23.61 30.98 4.49
N VAL A 38 -24.75 31.52 4.89
CA VAL A 38 -26.05 30.98 4.56
C VAL A 38 -26.18 30.94 3.03
N TYR A 39 -26.22 29.72 2.46
CA TYR A 39 -26.50 29.55 1.04
C TYR A 39 -27.95 29.94 0.76
N PRO A 40 -28.23 30.80 -0.22
CA PRO A 40 -29.57 31.04 -0.66
C PRO A 40 -30.10 29.78 -1.36
N SER A 41 -31.30 29.34 -0.99
CA SER A 41 -32.08 28.35 -1.73
C SER A 41 -32.17 28.76 -3.19
N PRO A 42 -32.06 27.84 -4.16
CA PRO A 42 -32.20 28.17 -5.56
C PRO A 42 -33.62 28.68 -5.81
N MET A 43 -33.73 29.89 -6.37
CA MET A 43 -34.96 30.43 -6.89
C MET A 43 -35.50 29.50 -7.97
N ALA A 44 -36.73 29.02 -7.76
CA ALA A 44 -37.49 28.37 -8.80
C ALA A 44 -37.91 29.45 -9.81
N ASP A 45 -37.42 29.35 -11.04
CA ASP A 45 -38.16 29.55 -12.27
C ASP A 45 -37.19 29.61 -13.47
N ASP A 46 -36.97 28.46 -14.05
CA ASP A 46 -36.81 28.23 -15.48
C ASP A 46 -37.20 26.78 -15.71
N THR A 47 -38.19 26.50 -16.54
CA THR A 47 -38.59 25.13 -16.88
C THR A 47 -37.41 24.41 -17.49
N VAL A 48 -36.61 23.76 -16.62
CA VAL A 48 -35.54 22.87 -17.05
C VAL A 48 -36.17 21.73 -17.85
N PRO A 49 -35.85 21.57 -19.15
CA PRO A 49 -36.38 20.46 -19.97
C PRO A 49 -36.16 19.14 -19.24
N ALA A 50 -37.10 18.20 -19.36
CA ALA A 50 -36.93 16.89 -18.76
C ALA A 50 -35.56 16.30 -19.17
N PRO A 51 -34.83 15.60 -18.28
CA PRO A 51 -33.44 15.20 -18.53
C PRO A 51 -33.22 14.45 -19.85
N LEU A 52 -34.25 13.76 -20.35
CA LEU A 52 -34.20 12.98 -21.57
C LEU A 52 -34.56 13.77 -22.84
N ASP A 53 -35.14 14.96 -22.75
CA ASP A 53 -35.56 15.76 -23.92
C ASP A 53 -34.39 16.26 -24.80
N ARG A 54 -33.20 16.22 -24.24
CA ARG A 54 -31.96 16.62 -24.95
C ARG A 54 -31.25 15.46 -25.66
N PHE A 55 -31.77 14.25 -25.57
CA PHE A 55 -31.21 13.08 -26.23
C PHE A 55 -31.94 12.78 -27.55
N SER A 56 -31.26 12.07 -28.42
CA SER A 56 -31.91 11.54 -29.66
C SER A 56 -33.07 10.63 -29.28
N PRO A 57 -34.12 10.54 -30.10
CA PRO A 57 -35.30 9.73 -29.81
C PRO A 57 -34.97 8.26 -29.50
N ALA A 58 -33.97 7.68 -30.17
CA ALA A 58 -33.54 6.30 -29.95
C ALA A 58 -32.93 6.09 -28.55
N VAL A 59 -32.07 7.02 -28.10
CA VAL A 59 -31.44 6.99 -26.79
C VAL A 59 -32.45 7.22 -25.67
N ALA A 60 -33.35 8.22 -25.85
CA ALA A 60 -34.40 8.51 -24.90
C ALA A 60 -35.37 7.34 -24.73
N GLN A 61 -35.79 6.69 -25.82
CA GLN A 61 -36.69 5.54 -25.80
C GLN A 61 -36.02 4.32 -25.16
N TRP A 62 -34.76 4.03 -25.49
CA TRP A 62 -34.03 2.94 -24.88
C TRP A 62 -33.94 3.15 -23.36
N PHE A 63 -33.52 4.34 -22.91
CA PHE A 63 -33.38 4.64 -21.50
C PHE A 63 -34.72 4.46 -20.75
N SER A 64 -35.80 5.07 -21.25
CA SER A 64 -37.14 4.99 -20.66
C SER A 64 -37.71 3.57 -20.63
N SER A 65 -37.28 2.69 -21.56
CA SER A 65 -37.70 1.28 -21.58
C SER A 65 -36.88 0.40 -20.64
N THR A 66 -35.69 0.85 -20.22
CA THR A 66 -34.76 0.07 -19.44
C THR A 66 -34.71 0.48 -17.95
N PHE A 67 -34.89 1.75 -17.68
CA PHE A 67 -34.83 2.35 -16.36
C PHE A 67 -36.10 3.11 -16.00
N SER A 68 -36.49 3.08 -14.73
CA SER A 68 -37.70 3.76 -14.25
C SER A 68 -37.56 5.28 -14.25
N SER A 69 -36.37 5.78 -13.88
CA SER A 69 -36.06 7.22 -13.84
C SER A 69 -34.55 7.44 -13.84
N PRO A 70 -34.06 8.59 -14.32
CA PRO A 70 -32.67 8.98 -14.14
C PRO A 70 -32.33 9.21 -12.67
N THR A 71 -31.07 8.88 -12.29
CA THR A 71 -30.51 9.24 -10.97
C THR A 71 -30.10 10.73 -10.98
N ASP A 72 -29.86 11.30 -9.78
CA ASP A 72 -29.40 12.69 -9.65
C ASP A 72 -28.05 12.90 -10.34
N ALA A 73 -27.15 11.92 -10.24
CA ALA A 73 -25.87 11.93 -10.96
C ALA A 73 -26.05 11.97 -12.49
N GLN A 74 -27.04 11.28 -13.01
CA GLN A 74 -27.36 11.27 -14.45
C GLN A 74 -28.00 12.58 -14.87
N SER A 75 -29.01 13.04 -14.18
CA SER A 75 -29.76 14.28 -14.51
C SER A 75 -28.84 15.51 -14.48
N GLY A 76 -28.09 15.69 -13.40
CA GLY A 76 -27.13 16.78 -13.26
C GLY A 76 -25.95 16.66 -14.23
N GLY A 77 -25.41 15.45 -14.39
CA GLY A 77 -24.31 15.17 -15.30
C GLY A 77 -24.67 15.46 -16.75
N TRP A 78 -25.83 14.98 -17.23
CA TRP A 78 -26.28 15.23 -18.61
C TRP A 78 -26.55 16.70 -18.88
N HIS A 79 -27.10 17.41 -17.89
CA HIS A 79 -27.33 18.84 -18.02
C HIS A 79 -25.99 19.61 -18.26
N ALA A 80 -24.97 19.32 -17.44
CA ALA A 80 -23.67 19.97 -17.56
C ALA A 80 -22.93 19.57 -18.84
N ILE A 81 -22.90 18.26 -19.17
CA ILE A 81 -22.17 17.71 -20.32
C ILE A 81 -22.77 18.22 -21.63
N LYS A 82 -24.10 18.21 -21.77
CA LYS A 82 -24.81 18.69 -22.97
C LYS A 82 -24.69 20.22 -23.16
N ASN A 83 -24.34 20.97 -22.12
CA ASN A 83 -23.97 22.37 -22.22
C ASN A 83 -22.48 22.59 -22.49
N HIS A 84 -21.74 21.54 -22.86
CA HIS A 84 -20.32 21.57 -23.18
C HIS A 84 -19.41 22.07 -22.03
N LYS A 85 -19.85 21.98 -20.76
CA LYS A 85 -19.01 22.31 -19.61
C LYS A 85 -18.09 21.14 -19.28
N HIS A 86 -16.85 21.41 -18.89
CA HIS A 86 -16.06 20.44 -18.14
C HIS A 86 -16.86 20.05 -16.91
N THR A 87 -16.93 18.76 -16.59
CA THR A 87 -17.88 18.27 -15.58
C THR A 87 -17.19 17.26 -14.66
N LEU A 88 -17.34 17.45 -13.34
CA LEU A 88 -16.95 16.46 -12.33
C LEU A 88 -18.23 15.87 -11.74
N ILE A 89 -18.44 14.56 -11.88
CA ILE A 89 -19.57 13.84 -11.31
C ILE A 89 -19.10 13.05 -10.10
N CYS A 90 -19.58 13.44 -8.92
CA CYS A 90 -19.28 12.80 -7.64
C CYS A 90 -20.52 12.05 -7.15
N ALA A 91 -20.39 10.74 -6.98
CA ALA A 91 -21.46 9.90 -6.49
C ALA A 91 -20.95 8.54 -6.01
N PRO A 92 -21.65 7.84 -5.10
CA PRO A 92 -21.28 6.51 -4.64
C PRO A 92 -21.22 5.47 -5.78
N THR A 93 -20.63 4.32 -5.49
CA THR A 93 -20.66 3.17 -6.42
C THR A 93 -22.11 2.69 -6.61
N GLY A 94 -22.46 2.27 -7.83
CA GLY A 94 -23.84 1.85 -8.15
C GLY A 94 -24.82 2.99 -8.48
N SER A 95 -24.45 4.26 -8.35
CA SER A 95 -25.30 5.42 -8.65
C SER A 95 -25.49 5.74 -10.14
N GLY A 96 -24.92 4.95 -11.05
CA GLY A 96 -25.03 5.18 -12.51
C GLY A 96 -24.08 6.23 -13.07
N LYS A 97 -22.99 6.62 -12.34
CA LYS A 97 -21.95 7.59 -12.80
C LYS A 97 -21.44 7.30 -14.21
N THR A 98 -21.06 6.05 -14.43
CA THR A 98 -20.46 5.60 -15.70
C THR A 98 -21.43 5.83 -16.85
N LEU A 99 -22.69 5.47 -16.70
CA LEU A 99 -23.73 5.71 -17.70
C LEU A 99 -24.01 7.21 -17.87
N ALA A 100 -23.91 8.02 -16.80
CA ALA A 100 -24.06 9.47 -16.87
C ALA A 100 -23.04 10.09 -17.87
N ALA A 101 -21.78 9.69 -17.79
CA ALA A 101 -20.74 10.16 -18.72
C ALA A 101 -20.90 9.57 -20.15
N PHE A 102 -21.16 8.27 -20.25
CA PHE A 102 -21.19 7.59 -21.55
C PHE A 102 -22.42 7.91 -22.38
N LEU A 103 -23.61 8.03 -21.78
CA LEU A 103 -24.86 8.17 -22.54
C LEU A 103 -24.85 9.42 -23.42
N SER A 104 -24.34 10.55 -22.90
CA SER A 104 -24.17 11.78 -23.68
C SER A 104 -23.17 11.61 -24.81
N SER A 105 -22.07 10.89 -24.59
CA SER A 105 -21.06 10.60 -25.60
C SER A 105 -21.59 9.63 -26.67
N ILE A 106 -22.31 8.58 -26.26
CA ILE A 106 -22.97 7.65 -27.18
C ILE A 106 -23.97 8.39 -28.04
N ASP A 107 -24.81 9.23 -27.45
CA ASP A 107 -25.80 10.02 -28.19
C ASP A 107 -25.15 10.90 -29.26
N SER A 108 -24.04 11.55 -28.94
CA SER A 108 -23.26 12.33 -29.88
C SER A 108 -22.71 11.45 -31.04
N LEU A 109 -22.19 10.25 -30.69
CA LEU A 109 -21.62 9.32 -31.69
C LEU A 109 -22.68 8.76 -32.61
N VAL A 110 -23.88 8.39 -32.11
CA VAL A 110 -24.93 7.79 -32.91
C VAL A 110 -25.72 8.80 -33.76
N SER A 111 -25.77 10.07 -33.31
CA SER A 111 -26.49 11.16 -34.00
C SER A 111 -25.67 11.85 -35.08
N THR A 112 -24.37 11.57 -35.16
CA THR A 112 -23.46 12.20 -36.15
C THR A 112 -22.90 11.15 -37.10
N PRO A 113 -22.82 11.42 -38.40
CA PRO A 113 -22.23 10.51 -39.37
C PRO A 113 -20.79 10.16 -38.97
N SER A 114 -20.41 8.89 -39.19
CA SER A 114 -19.06 8.45 -38.89
C SER A 114 -18.05 9.20 -39.78
N PRO A 115 -17.05 9.86 -39.19
CA PRO A 115 -16.00 10.52 -39.99
C PRO A 115 -15.11 9.49 -40.68
N SER A 116 -14.17 9.97 -41.50
CA SER A 116 -13.19 9.11 -42.19
C SER A 116 -12.44 8.25 -41.17
N ALA A 117 -11.91 7.10 -41.59
CA ALA A 117 -11.25 6.15 -40.67
C ALA A 117 -10.12 6.79 -39.80
N SER A 118 -9.36 7.74 -40.40
CA SER A 118 -8.27 8.43 -39.65
C SER A 118 -8.76 9.44 -38.60
N ALA A 119 -10.01 9.89 -38.70
CA ALA A 119 -10.62 10.92 -37.83
C ALA A 119 -11.71 10.34 -36.90
N ARG A 120 -11.79 9.02 -36.80
CA ARG A 120 -12.93 8.35 -36.14
C ARG A 120 -12.96 8.49 -34.65
N THR A 121 -11.83 8.45 -33.96
CA THR A 121 -11.79 8.48 -32.47
C THR A 121 -12.18 9.86 -31.96
N ARG A 122 -13.39 9.96 -31.38
CA ARG A 122 -13.94 11.19 -30.81
C ARG A 122 -14.05 11.13 -29.30
N VAL A 123 -14.28 9.93 -28.72
CA VAL A 123 -14.43 9.74 -27.28
C VAL A 123 -13.26 8.94 -26.74
N LEU A 124 -12.58 9.47 -25.75
CA LEU A 124 -11.49 8.80 -25.03
C LEU A 124 -11.90 8.55 -23.59
N TYR A 125 -11.98 7.27 -23.20
CA TYR A 125 -12.21 6.88 -21.81
C TYR A 125 -10.92 6.39 -21.19
N ILE A 126 -10.55 6.96 -20.03
CA ILE A 126 -9.29 6.69 -19.33
C ILE A 126 -9.62 6.05 -17.98
N SER A 127 -9.23 4.80 -17.82
CA SER A 127 -9.40 4.05 -16.59
C SER A 127 -8.07 3.93 -15.82
N PRO A 128 -8.06 4.06 -14.48
CA PRO A 128 -6.86 3.85 -13.68
C PRO A 128 -6.40 2.40 -13.66
N LEU A 129 -7.30 1.45 -13.87
CA LEU A 129 -7.04 0.00 -13.83
C LEU A 129 -7.39 -0.68 -15.14
N ARG A 130 -6.56 -1.68 -15.51
CA ARG A 130 -6.81 -2.52 -16.70
C ARG A 130 -8.07 -3.37 -16.56
N ALA A 131 -8.32 -3.91 -15.36
CA ALA A 131 -9.51 -4.70 -15.07
C ALA A 131 -10.78 -3.87 -15.25
N LEU A 132 -10.82 -2.65 -14.72
CA LEU A 132 -11.93 -1.72 -14.86
C LEU A 132 -12.15 -1.34 -16.34
N ALA A 133 -11.08 -1.11 -17.11
CA ALA A 133 -11.17 -0.84 -18.55
C ALA A 133 -11.88 -1.97 -19.31
N PHE A 134 -11.57 -3.22 -18.94
CA PHE A 134 -12.17 -4.41 -19.56
C PHE A 134 -13.65 -4.56 -19.18
N ASP A 135 -13.97 -4.33 -17.92
CA ASP A 135 -15.34 -4.40 -17.40
C ASP A 135 -16.25 -3.35 -18.09
N VAL A 136 -15.75 -2.12 -18.21
CA VAL A 136 -16.48 -1.04 -18.91
C VAL A 136 -16.72 -1.39 -20.39
N GLU A 137 -15.75 -1.95 -21.08
CA GLU A 137 -15.93 -2.39 -22.50
C GLU A 137 -17.07 -3.41 -22.60
N LYS A 138 -17.12 -4.37 -21.68
CA LYS A 138 -18.17 -5.38 -21.64
C LYS A 138 -19.54 -4.75 -21.34
N ASN A 139 -19.60 -3.83 -20.38
CA ASN A 139 -20.84 -3.19 -19.92
C ASN A 139 -21.42 -2.20 -20.94
N LEU A 140 -20.63 -1.66 -21.87
CA LEU A 140 -21.11 -0.80 -22.96
C LEU A 140 -21.88 -1.55 -24.05
N ARG A 141 -21.69 -2.87 -24.17
CA ARG A 141 -22.33 -3.66 -25.25
C ARG A 141 -23.84 -3.67 -25.16
N ALA A 142 -24.40 -3.81 -23.96
CA ALA A 142 -25.85 -3.86 -23.77
C ALA A 142 -26.54 -2.52 -24.09
N PRO A 143 -26.09 -1.35 -23.58
CA PRO A 143 -26.61 -0.05 -24.00
C PRO A 143 -26.56 0.18 -25.51
N LEU A 144 -25.44 -0.11 -26.16
CA LEU A 144 -25.26 0.09 -27.61
C LEU A 144 -26.23 -0.78 -28.42
N ALA A 145 -26.36 -2.07 -28.08
CA ALA A 145 -27.32 -2.96 -28.73
C ALA A 145 -28.77 -2.51 -28.49
N GLY A 146 -29.12 -2.09 -27.27
CA GLY A 146 -30.44 -1.63 -26.93
C GLY A 146 -30.83 -0.33 -27.67
N ILE A 147 -29.90 0.63 -27.80
CA ILE A 147 -30.12 1.86 -28.56
C ILE A 147 -30.26 1.56 -30.07
N ALA A 148 -29.47 0.63 -30.60
CA ALA A 148 -29.58 0.21 -31.99
C ALA A 148 -30.98 -0.37 -32.29
N HIS A 149 -31.49 -1.28 -31.45
CA HIS A 149 -32.85 -1.81 -31.59
C HIS A 149 -33.94 -0.73 -31.42
N ALA A 150 -33.72 0.27 -30.54
CA ALA A 150 -34.66 1.38 -30.42
C ALA A 150 -34.69 2.26 -31.71
N ALA A 151 -33.52 2.54 -32.30
CA ALA A 151 -33.40 3.27 -33.54
C ALA A 151 -34.09 2.54 -34.73
N GLU A 152 -33.88 1.23 -34.84
CA GLU A 152 -34.51 0.38 -35.84
C GLU A 152 -36.05 0.43 -35.72
N ARG A 153 -36.59 0.31 -34.47
CA ARG A 153 -38.04 0.41 -34.24
C ARG A 153 -38.64 1.76 -34.61
N LEU A 154 -37.84 2.84 -34.43
CA LEU A 154 -38.25 4.20 -34.82
C LEU A 154 -38.06 4.50 -36.31
N GLY A 155 -37.40 3.62 -37.04
CA GLY A 155 -37.08 3.86 -38.47
C GLY A 155 -36.02 4.95 -38.65
N HIS A 156 -35.17 5.22 -37.64
CA HIS A 156 -34.10 6.21 -37.73
C HIS A 156 -32.83 5.60 -38.28
N GLU A 157 -32.10 6.34 -39.09
CA GLU A 157 -30.73 5.95 -39.45
C GLU A 157 -29.88 5.91 -38.18
N PHE A 158 -29.14 4.82 -37.99
CA PHE A 158 -28.32 4.58 -36.81
C PHE A 158 -26.93 4.16 -37.24
N HIS A 159 -25.94 4.89 -36.72
CA HIS A 159 -24.54 4.48 -36.83
C HIS A 159 -24.15 3.73 -35.54
N THR A 160 -23.76 2.47 -35.64
CA THR A 160 -23.26 1.70 -34.49
C THR A 160 -21.82 2.12 -34.18
N PRO A 161 -21.55 2.77 -33.01
CA PRO A 161 -20.20 3.17 -32.64
C PRO A 161 -19.29 1.95 -32.42
N ILE A 162 -18.08 2.03 -32.95
CA ILE A 162 -17.05 1.03 -32.74
C ILE A 162 -16.35 1.36 -31.42
N VAL A 163 -16.40 0.42 -30.47
CA VAL A 163 -15.64 0.50 -29.22
C VAL A 163 -14.36 -0.29 -29.38
N GLY A 164 -13.25 0.31 -28.99
CA GLY A 164 -11.93 -0.34 -28.97
C GLY A 164 -11.23 -0.13 -27.65
N MET A 165 -10.37 -1.06 -27.26
CA MET A 165 -9.61 -1.00 -26.02
C MET A 165 -8.10 -1.11 -26.28
N ARG A 166 -7.32 -0.21 -25.67
CA ARG A 166 -5.86 -0.25 -25.70
C ARG A 166 -5.28 -0.08 -24.30
N THR A 167 -4.75 -1.15 -23.76
CA THR A 167 -4.08 -1.20 -22.46
C THR A 167 -2.66 -1.77 -22.58
N GLY A 168 -1.98 -1.95 -21.48
CA GLY A 168 -0.67 -2.61 -21.44
C GLY A 168 -0.71 -4.06 -21.97
N ASP A 169 -1.86 -4.74 -21.82
CA ASP A 169 -2.05 -6.15 -22.20
C ASP A 169 -2.45 -6.34 -23.68
N THR A 170 -2.80 -5.25 -24.38
CA THR A 170 -3.14 -5.30 -25.81
C THR A 170 -1.93 -5.77 -26.62
N SER A 171 -2.09 -6.81 -27.43
CA SER A 171 -1.01 -7.38 -28.24
C SER A 171 -0.50 -6.41 -29.31
N ALA A 172 0.72 -6.64 -29.80
CA ALA A 172 1.30 -5.80 -30.86
C ALA A 172 0.44 -5.80 -32.15
N LYS A 173 -0.17 -6.95 -32.48
CA LYS A 173 -1.06 -7.11 -33.63
C LYS A 173 -2.34 -6.27 -33.47
N GLU A 174 -2.97 -6.33 -32.33
CA GLU A 174 -4.16 -5.55 -32.00
C GLU A 174 -3.85 -4.04 -31.97
N ARG A 175 -2.71 -3.63 -31.39
CA ARG A 175 -2.28 -2.22 -31.42
C ARG A 175 -2.13 -1.69 -32.84
N GLN A 176 -1.59 -2.49 -33.77
CA GLN A 176 -1.50 -2.11 -35.17
C GLN A 176 -2.89 -2.05 -35.86
N ALA A 177 -3.79 -2.95 -35.49
CA ALA A 177 -5.16 -2.95 -35.99
C ALA A 177 -5.93 -1.68 -35.57
N LEU A 178 -5.78 -1.27 -34.30
CA LEU A 178 -6.37 -0.03 -33.75
C LEU A 178 -5.83 1.25 -34.43
N VAL A 179 -4.59 1.23 -34.93
CA VAL A 179 -4.04 2.38 -35.70
C VAL A 179 -4.60 2.41 -37.13
N ARG A 180 -4.80 1.24 -37.75
CA ARG A 180 -5.35 1.15 -39.13
C ARG A 180 -6.85 1.45 -39.14
N ASN A 181 -7.56 0.96 -38.16
CA ASN A 181 -8.99 1.08 -38.00
C ASN A 181 -9.32 1.64 -36.64
N PRO A 182 -9.18 2.95 -36.40
CA PRO A 182 -9.47 3.56 -35.11
C PRO A 182 -10.94 3.38 -34.70
N PRO A 183 -11.25 3.12 -33.45
CA PRO A 183 -12.61 3.06 -32.91
C PRO A 183 -13.19 4.46 -32.74
N ASP A 184 -14.52 4.58 -32.70
CA ASP A 184 -15.21 5.84 -32.36
C ASP A 184 -15.00 6.21 -30.88
N LEU A 185 -15.05 5.19 -30.02
CA LEU A 185 -14.78 5.29 -28.57
C LEU A 185 -13.58 4.40 -28.21
N LEU A 186 -12.54 5.01 -27.69
CA LEU A 186 -11.32 4.32 -27.25
C LEU A 186 -11.22 4.26 -25.73
N ILE A 187 -11.19 3.05 -25.17
CA ILE A 187 -10.93 2.79 -23.76
C ILE A 187 -9.43 2.55 -23.57
N THR A 188 -8.82 3.27 -22.63
CA THR A 188 -7.37 3.20 -22.42
C THR A 188 -6.96 3.41 -20.95
N THR A 189 -5.67 3.34 -20.65
CA THR A 189 -5.07 3.68 -19.36
C THR A 189 -4.13 4.88 -19.49
N PRO A 190 -3.78 5.60 -18.40
CA PRO A 190 -2.86 6.73 -18.46
C PRO A 190 -1.55 6.43 -19.17
N GLU A 191 -0.96 5.27 -18.89
CA GLU A 191 0.31 4.84 -19.50
C GLU A 191 0.15 4.55 -21.00
N SER A 192 -0.97 3.97 -21.40
CA SER A 192 -1.25 3.69 -22.81
C SER A 192 -1.50 4.96 -23.61
N LEU A 193 -2.20 5.95 -23.03
CA LEU A 193 -2.37 7.27 -23.63
C LEU A 193 -1.01 7.95 -23.86
N TYR A 194 -0.15 7.97 -22.86
CA TYR A 194 1.22 8.49 -22.99
C TYR A 194 1.98 7.82 -24.15
N LEU A 195 1.92 6.49 -24.25
CA LEU A 195 2.56 5.75 -25.33
C LEU A 195 1.96 6.06 -26.68
N MET A 196 0.65 6.28 -26.78
CA MET A 196 0.00 6.71 -28.03
C MET A 196 0.49 8.08 -28.45
N LEU A 197 0.49 9.05 -27.54
CA LEU A 197 0.97 10.42 -27.78
C LEU A 197 2.46 10.48 -28.12
N THR A 198 3.22 9.44 -27.81
CA THR A 198 4.67 9.34 -28.04
C THR A 198 5.00 8.42 -29.25
N SER A 199 4.00 8.05 -30.05
CA SER A 199 4.14 7.16 -31.21
C SER A 199 3.31 7.62 -32.40
N ALA A 200 3.41 6.91 -33.54
CA ALA A 200 2.60 7.17 -34.71
C ALA A 200 1.07 7.09 -34.45
N ALA A 201 0.65 6.41 -33.38
CA ALA A 201 -0.76 6.35 -33.00
C ALA A 201 -1.33 7.73 -32.58
N ARG A 202 -0.49 8.75 -32.33
CA ARG A 202 -0.92 10.13 -32.04
C ARG A 202 -1.92 10.67 -33.04
N SER A 203 -1.74 10.40 -34.31
CA SER A 203 -2.63 10.90 -35.39
C SER A 203 -4.08 10.40 -35.24
N THR A 204 -4.31 9.25 -34.62
CA THR A 204 -5.68 8.73 -34.40
C THR A 204 -6.45 9.50 -33.30
N LEU A 205 -5.78 10.33 -32.55
CA LEU A 205 -6.36 11.12 -31.44
C LEU A 205 -6.68 12.57 -31.82
N ALA A 206 -6.44 12.97 -33.07
CA ALA A 206 -6.58 14.37 -33.53
C ALA A 206 -8.01 14.93 -33.45
N ASN A 207 -9.01 14.06 -33.41
CA ASN A 207 -10.43 14.47 -33.42
C ASN A 207 -11.15 14.08 -32.12
N VAL A 208 -10.40 13.81 -31.05
CA VAL A 208 -10.98 13.58 -29.72
C VAL A 208 -11.63 14.89 -29.27
N ASP A 209 -12.94 14.85 -29.06
CA ASP A 209 -13.78 15.95 -28.59
C ASP A 209 -14.19 15.78 -27.11
N THR A 210 -14.16 14.54 -26.59
CA THR A 210 -14.57 14.21 -25.24
C THR A 210 -13.57 13.27 -24.58
N VAL A 211 -13.13 13.63 -23.37
CA VAL A 211 -12.29 12.78 -22.50
C VAL A 211 -13.03 12.49 -21.21
N ILE A 212 -13.24 11.21 -20.94
CA ILE A 212 -13.82 10.72 -19.68
C ILE A 212 -12.70 10.12 -18.84
N ILE A 213 -12.54 10.59 -17.60
CA ILE A 213 -11.54 10.10 -16.65
C ILE A 213 -12.27 9.42 -15.50
N ASP A 214 -12.15 8.10 -15.43
CA ASP A 214 -12.79 7.33 -14.37
C ASP A 214 -11.93 7.28 -13.11
N GLU A 215 -12.61 7.19 -11.95
CA GLU A 215 -11.99 7.15 -10.62
C GLU A 215 -10.85 8.19 -10.46
N ILE A 216 -11.09 9.43 -10.94
CA ILE A 216 -10.07 10.49 -10.98
C ILE A 216 -9.43 10.74 -9.62
N HIS A 217 -10.17 10.57 -8.52
CA HIS A 217 -9.69 10.72 -7.16
C HIS A 217 -8.57 9.75 -6.79
N ALA A 218 -8.60 8.52 -7.35
CA ALA A 218 -7.57 7.53 -7.09
C ALA A 218 -6.19 7.89 -7.70
N MET A 219 -6.18 8.89 -8.58
CA MET A 219 -4.97 9.36 -9.26
C MET A 219 -4.51 10.74 -8.77
N ALA A 220 -5.40 11.60 -8.30
CA ALA A 220 -5.10 13.00 -8.01
C ALA A 220 -3.88 13.20 -7.11
N ALA A 221 -3.79 12.49 -6.00
CA ALA A 221 -2.69 12.55 -5.03
C ALA A 221 -1.45 11.72 -5.45
N THR A 222 -1.32 11.33 -6.71
CA THR A 222 -0.24 10.45 -7.16
C THR A 222 0.52 11.03 -8.35
N LYS A 223 1.78 10.64 -8.50
CA LYS A 223 2.56 10.98 -9.72
C LYS A 223 1.91 10.46 -11.01
N ARG A 224 1.10 9.42 -10.90
CA ARG A 224 0.33 8.88 -12.01
C ARG A 224 -0.72 9.87 -12.51
N GLY A 225 -1.36 10.59 -11.58
CA GLY A 225 -2.29 11.67 -11.91
C GLY A 225 -1.58 12.87 -12.54
N ALA A 226 -0.47 13.32 -11.96
CA ALA A 226 0.35 14.39 -12.54
C ALA A 226 0.79 14.05 -13.99
N HIS A 227 1.19 12.80 -14.22
CA HIS A 227 1.55 12.28 -15.53
C HIS A 227 0.38 12.25 -16.51
N LEU A 228 -0.81 11.86 -16.04
CA LEU A 228 -2.03 11.86 -16.84
C LEU A 228 -2.40 13.29 -17.26
N MET A 229 -2.41 14.24 -16.32
CA MET A 229 -2.81 15.61 -16.63
C MET A 229 -1.88 16.28 -17.65
N LEU A 230 -0.56 16.08 -17.55
CA LEU A 230 0.37 16.52 -18.59
C LEU A 230 0.12 15.82 -19.94
N SER A 231 -0.27 14.55 -19.93
CA SER A 231 -0.66 13.83 -21.15
C SER A 231 -1.92 14.42 -21.76
N LEU A 232 -2.87 14.94 -20.98
CA LEU A 232 -4.06 15.61 -21.50
C LEU A 232 -3.72 16.98 -22.11
N GLU A 233 -2.78 17.73 -21.54
CA GLU A 233 -2.31 18.98 -22.17
C GLU A 233 -1.59 18.68 -23.51
N ARG A 234 -0.81 17.61 -23.57
CA ARG A 234 -0.22 17.12 -24.83
C ARG A 234 -1.27 16.61 -25.83
N LEU A 235 -2.37 16.03 -25.37
CA LEU A 235 -3.50 15.62 -26.21
C LEU A 235 -4.17 16.87 -26.81
N GLU A 236 -4.37 17.91 -26.02
CA GLU A 236 -4.96 19.16 -26.47
C GLU A 236 -4.15 19.82 -27.60
N GLU A 237 -2.79 19.67 -27.59
CA GLU A 237 -1.92 20.10 -28.69
C GLU A 237 -2.12 19.25 -29.99
N VAL A 238 -2.70 18.07 -29.87
CA VAL A 238 -3.00 17.19 -31.01
C VAL A 238 -4.38 17.48 -31.59
N CYS A 239 -5.32 17.82 -30.71
CA CYS A 239 -6.71 18.06 -31.07
C CYS A 239 -6.86 19.47 -31.71
N GLY A 240 -7.68 19.57 -32.75
CA GLY A 240 -8.00 20.85 -33.39
C GLY A 240 -8.81 21.80 -32.49
N VAL A 241 -9.57 21.22 -31.55
CA VAL A 241 -10.39 21.89 -30.54
C VAL A 241 -10.11 21.23 -29.21
N PRO A 242 -9.94 22.02 -28.11
CA PRO A 242 -9.77 21.45 -26.78
C PRO A 242 -10.90 20.49 -26.41
N PRO A 243 -10.61 19.24 -25.99
CA PRO A 243 -11.66 18.29 -25.66
C PRO A 243 -12.36 18.64 -24.34
N GLN A 244 -13.68 18.37 -24.31
CA GLN A 244 -14.44 18.41 -23.07
C GLN A 244 -13.91 17.36 -22.09
N ARG A 245 -13.64 17.74 -20.83
CA ARG A 245 -13.16 16.83 -19.78
C ARG A 245 -14.28 16.48 -18.83
N ILE A 246 -14.53 15.18 -18.63
CA ILE A 246 -15.52 14.63 -17.71
C ILE A 246 -14.78 13.76 -16.70
N GLY A 247 -14.84 14.11 -15.42
CA GLY A 247 -14.26 13.32 -14.32
C GLY A 247 -15.35 12.56 -13.57
N LEU A 248 -15.13 11.28 -13.33
CA LEU A 248 -15.96 10.45 -12.46
C LEU A 248 -15.21 10.19 -11.16
N SER A 249 -15.86 10.46 -10.04
CA SER A 249 -15.26 10.33 -8.72
C SER A 249 -16.21 9.65 -7.74
N ALA A 250 -15.64 8.91 -6.79
CA ALA A 250 -16.33 8.60 -5.55
C ALA A 250 -16.40 9.88 -4.68
N THR A 251 -17.08 9.80 -3.55
CA THR A 251 -17.14 10.90 -2.58
C THR A 251 -15.74 11.28 -2.11
N GLN A 252 -15.39 12.57 -2.24
CA GLN A 252 -14.09 13.15 -1.87
C GLN A 252 -14.28 14.54 -1.25
N ARG A 253 -13.25 15.04 -0.56
CA ARG A 253 -13.21 16.38 0.04
C ARG A 253 -11.83 17.00 -0.12
N PRO A 254 -11.71 18.32 -0.48
CA PRO A 254 -12.76 19.14 -1.09
C PRO A 254 -12.98 18.77 -2.57
N LEU A 255 -14.21 18.87 -3.07
CA LEU A 255 -14.54 18.57 -4.48
C LEU A 255 -13.91 19.58 -5.45
N GLU A 256 -13.73 20.80 -4.99
CA GLU A 256 -13.12 21.91 -5.75
C GLU A 256 -11.65 21.60 -6.10
N GLU A 257 -10.94 20.88 -5.25
CA GLU A 257 -9.56 20.47 -5.52
C GLU A 257 -9.50 19.46 -6.68
N ILE A 258 -10.42 18.49 -6.69
CA ILE A 258 -10.51 17.51 -7.78
C ILE A 258 -11.02 18.18 -9.07
N ALA A 259 -11.98 19.12 -8.98
CA ALA A 259 -12.43 19.90 -10.13
C ALA A 259 -11.28 20.76 -10.71
N HIS A 260 -10.47 21.36 -9.85
CA HIS A 260 -9.29 22.10 -10.26
C HIS A 260 -8.27 21.19 -10.95
N PHE A 261 -8.00 20.04 -10.39
CA PHE A 261 -7.12 19.04 -10.98
C PHE A 261 -7.59 18.60 -12.37
N LEU A 262 -8.90 18.36 -12.55
CA LEU A 262 -9.51 17.99 -13.84
C LEU A 262 -9.40 19.10 -14.88
N GLY A 263 -9.75 20.31 -14.50
CA GLY A 263 -9.84 21.47 -15.41
C GLY A 263 -8.49 22.02 -15.80
N GLY A 264 -7.63 22.30 -14.85
CA GLY A 264 -6.39 23.06 -15.05
C GLY A 264 -6.70 24.49 -15.50
N TYR A 265 -5.87 25.01 -16.40
CA TYR A 265 -5.91 26.39 -16.86
C TYR A 265 -5.98 26.49 -18.38
N THR A 266 -6.49 27.60 -18.88
CA THR A 266 -6.43 27.99 -20.29
C THR A 266 -5.02 28.49 -20.66
N SER A 267 -4.77 28.71 -21.95
CA SER A 267 -3.52 29.34 -22.43
C SER A 267 -3.31 30.77 -21.89
N ASP A 268 -4.36 31.45 -21.51
CA ASP A 268 -4.31 32.80 -20.94
C ASP A 268 -4.11 32.79 -19.41
N GLY A 269 -3.86 31.59 -18.81
CA GLY A 269 -3.63 31.44 -17.37
C GLY A 269 -4.91 31.54 -16.51
N VAL A 270 -6.10 31.49 -17.13
CA VAL A 270 -7.37 31.51 -16.39
C VAL A 270 -7.76 30.07 -16.04
N ARG A 271 -8.21 29.82 -14.81
CA ARG A 271 -8.71 28.53 -14.37
C ARG A 271 -9.93 28.12 -15.21
N ARG A 272 -9.91 26.91 -15.81
CA ARG A 272 -11.07 26.38 -16.55
C ARG A 272 -12.22 26.12 -15.59
N GLU A 273 -13.43 26.55 -16.02
CA GLU A 273 -14.66 26.28 -15.27
C GLU A 273 -15.02 24.80 -15.35
N VAL A 274 -15.25 24.15 -14.19
CA VAL A 274 -15.70 22.76 -14.10
C VAL A 274 -16.99 22.72 -13.30
N ALA A 275 -18.06 22.23 -13.90
CA ALA A 275 -19.32 22.01 -13.23
C ALA A 275 -19.19 20.80 -12.28
N ILE A 276 -19.45 21.02 -11.00
CA ILE A 276 -19.45 19.95 -9.99
C ILE A 276 -20.88 19.46 -9.82
N VAL A 277 -21.08 18.17 -10.08
CA VAL A 277 -22.35 17.46 -9.84
C VAL A 277 -22.13 16.55 -8.64
N ASP A 278 -22.53 17.02 -7.46
CA ASP A 278 -22.50 16.24 -6.23
C ASP A 278 -23.85 15.55 -6.03
N ALA A 279 -23.97 14.31 -6.47
CA ALA A 279 -25.14 13.46 -6.28
C ALA A 279 -25.01 12.62 -4.99
N GLY A 280 -24.48 13.23 -3.95
CA GLY A 280 -24.04 12.60 -2.69
C GLY A 280 -25.17 12.10 -1.78
N VAL A 281 -26.17 11.38 -2.30
CA VAL A 281 -27.04 10.55 -1.43
C VAL A 281 -26.16 9.50 -0.77
N ARG A 282 -25.94 9.66 0.54
CA ARG A 282 -25.18 8.68 1.33
C ARG A 282 -25.90 7.35 1.30
N LYS A 283 -25.19 6.32 0.85
CA LYS A 283 -25.68 4.96 0.95
C LYS A 283 -25.74 4.58 2.42
N GLU A 284 -26.85 4.00 2.85
CA GLU A 284 -26.99 3.50 4.22
C GLU A 284 -25.95 2.41 4.47
N LEU A 285 -25.27 2.48 5.61
CA LEU A 285 -24.23 1.52 6.00
C LEU A 285 -24.74 0.70 7.19
N ASP A 286 -24.86 -0.61 7.02
CA ASP A 286 -25.01 -1.58 8.12
C ASP A 286 -23.58 -2.04 8.49
N LEU A 287 -22.94 -1.29 9.39
CA LEU A 287 -21.56 -1.49 9.78
C LEU A 287 -21.46 -1.93 11.24
N GLN A 288 -20.58 -2.91 11.51
CA GLN A 288 -20.30 -3.36 12.87
C GLN A 288 -18.82 -3.70 13.05
N VAL A 289 -18.22 -3.26 14.14
CA VAL A 289 -16.89 -3.66 14.60
C VAL A 289 -17.07 -4.84 15.56
N VAL A 290 -16.47 -5.99 15.23
CA VAL A 290 -16.71 -7.28 15.89
C VAL A 290 -15.43 -7.76 16.56
N VAL A 291 -15.50 -8.06 17.85
CA VAL A 291 -14.41 -8.70 18.61
C VAL A 291 -14.89 -10.06 19.13
N PRO A 292 -14.34 -11.18 18.63
CA PRO A 292 -14.85 -12.52 18.98
C PRO A 292 -14.22 -13.10 20.26
N VAL A 293 -13.72 -12.27 21.16
CA VAL A 293 -13.08 -12.68 22.42
C VAL A 293 -13.51 -11.77 23.57
N GLU A 294 -13.60 -12.33 24.78
CA GLU A 294 -13.96 -11.57 25.98
C GLU A 294 -12.87 -10.58 26.38
N ASP A 295 -11.61 -10.97 26.27
CA ASP A 295 -10.45 -10.13 26.59
C ASP A 295 -9.37 -10.26 25.53
N MET A 296 -9.10 -9.17 24.79
CA MET A 296 -8.01 -9.09 23.80
C MET A 296 -6.64 -8.95 24.48
N GLY A 297 -6.56 -8.62 25.75
CA GLY A 297 -5.32 -8.50 26.52
C GLY A 297 -4.86 -9.81 27.15
N ASP A 298 -5.79 -10.74 27.42
CA ASP A 298 -5.47 -12.10 27.90
C ASP A 298 -6.27 -13.16 27.10
N LEU A 299 -5.73 -13.61 26.01
CA LEU A 299 -6.34 -14.60 25.11
C LEU A 299 -6.38 -16.02 25.72
N GLY A 300 -5.95 -16.18 26.97
CA GLY A 300 -5.99 -17.43 27.73
C GLY A 300 -5.00 -18.47 27.24
N ARG A 301 -5.04 -19.65 27.87
CA ARG A 301 -4.23 -20.81 27.44
C ARG A 301 -5.05 -21.71 26.50
N PRO A 302 -4.41 -22.39 25.52
CA PRO A 302 -5.12 -23.34 24.68
C PRO A 302 -5.80 -24.39 25.55
N GLN A 303 -7.12 -24.59 25.39
CA GLN A 303 -7.74 -25.77 25.92
C GLN A 303 -7.28 -26.95 25.06
N PRO A 304 -6.84 -28.09 25.65
CA PRO A 304 -6.51 -29.26 24.88
C PRO A 304 -7.77 -29.73 24.14
N PRO A 305 -7.64 -30.18 22.87
CA PRO A 305 -8.78 -30.75 22.16
C PRO A 305 -9.36 -31.89 22.97
N THR A 306 -10.66 -31.91 23.14
CA THR A 306 -11.44 -32.97 23.79
C THR A 306 -11.47 -34.25 22.93
N LEU A 307 -10.31 -34.82 22.66
CA LEU A 307 -10.20 -36.18 22.13
C LEU A 307 -9.92 -37.07 23.34
N GLY A 308 -10.89 -37.94 23.61
CA GLY A 308 -10.83 -38.91 24.70
C GLY A 308 -9.61 -39.82 24.59
N GLY A 309 -8.65 -39.59 25.42
CA GLY A 309 -7.43 -40.39 25.55
C GLY A 309 -6.55 -39.87 26.67
N LEU A 310 -6.55 -40.63 27.76
CA LEU A 310 -5.64 -40.76 28.88
C LEU A 310 -4.42 -39.79 28.91
N HIS A 311 -4.32 -39.05 30.02
CA HIS A 311 -3.18 -38.26 30.51
C HIS A 311 -3.09 -36.76 30.08
N SER A 312 -4.09 -36.00 30.42
CA SER A 312 -3.89 -34.55 30.61
C SER A 312 -4.30 -34.14 32.04
N GLY A 313 -3.37 -34.22 32.97
CA GLY A 313 -3.55 -33.72 34.33
C GLY A 313 -3.52 -32.16 34.35
N PRO A 314 -4.05 -31.51 35.42
CA PRO A 314 -4.09 -30.04 35.53
C PRO A 314 -2.71 -29.36 35.48
N ALA A 315 -1.62 -30.09 35.66
CA ALA A 315 -0.25 -29.56 35.54
C ALA A 315 0.20 -29.33 34.08
N SER A 316 -0.32 -30.11 33.10
CA SER A 316 0.05 -29.95 31.68
C SER A 316 -0.63 -28.73 31.06
N VAL A 317 -1.82 -28.37 31.52
CA VAL A 317 -2.53 -27.15 31.09
C VAL A 317 -1.87 -25.91 31.68
N ALA A 318 -1.28 -26.01 32.88
CA ALA A 318 -0.58 -24.89 33.51
C ALA A 318 0.77 -24.55 32.86
N LEU A 319 1.37 -25.48 32.12
CA LEU A 319 2.66 -25.31 31.41
C LEU A 319 2.49 -24.97 29.93
N ALA A 320 1.26 -24.99 29.39
CA ALA A 320 1.01 -24.58 28.00
C ALA A 320 1.25 -23.07 27.86
N PRO A 321 1.96 -22.62 26.80
CA PRO A 321 2.16 -21.20 26.55
C PRO A 321 0.82 -20.49 26.42
N ARG A 322 0.75 -19.22 26.89
CA ARG A 322 -0.44 -18.39 26.70
C ARG A 322 -0.69 -18.19 25.18
N ARG A 323 -1.95 -18.09 24.79
CA ARG A 323 -2.29 -17.69 23.45
C ARG A 323 -1.88 -16.23 23.25
N THR A 324 -1.07 -15.98 22.22
CA THR A 324 -0.58 -14.66 21.86
C THR A 324 -1.31 -14.08 20.65
N SER A 325 -2.21 -14.85 20.01
CA SER A 325 -2.86 -14.49 18.76
C SER A 325 -4.37 -14.59 18.84
N ILE A 326 -5.07 -13.57 18.38
CA ILE A 326 -6.55 -13.53 18.27
C ILE A 326 -7.08 -14.34 17.08
N TRP A 327 -6.25 -14.70 16.12
CA TRP A 327 -6.63 -15.36 14.87
C TRP A 327 -7.46 -16.63 15.04
N PRO A 328 -7.14 -17.54 15.99
CA PRO A 328 -7.96 -18.72 16.24
C PRO A 328 -9.42 -18.45 16.61
N SER A 329 -9.72 -17.24 17.10
CA SER A 329 -11.09 -16.79 17.40
C SER A 329 -11.74 -16.05 16.22
N ILE A 330 -10.94 -15.38 15.40
CA ILE A 330 -11.42 -14.66 14.21
C ILE A 330 -11.83 -15.63 13.08
N TYR A 331 -11.04 -16.68 12.81
CA TYR A 331 -11.33 -17.59 11.69
C TYR A 331 -12.71 -18.26 11.78
N PRO A 332 -13.16 -18.85 12.92
CA PRO A 332 -14.48 -19.45 13.01
C PRO A 332 -15.60 -18.42 12.78
N ARG A 333 -15.45 -17.20 13.34
CA ARG A 333 -16.46 -16.17 13.17
C ARG A 333 -16.57 -15.68 11.73
N ILE A 334 -15.46 -15.56 11.03
CA ILE A 334 -15.46 -15.24 9.58
C ILE A 334 -16.11 -16.39 8.79
N LEU A 335 -15.80 -17.65 9.09
CA LEU A 335 -16.41 -18.80 8.44
C LEU A 335 -17.93 -18.83 8.63
N GLU A 336 -18.43 -18.59 9.85
CA GLU A 336 -19.86 -18.47 10.12
C GLU A 336 -20.52 -17.40 9.22
N LEU A 337 -19.92 -16.19 9.17
CA LEU A 337 -20.43 -15.10 8.32
C LEU A 337 -20.43 -15.44 6.83
N ILE A 338 -19.42 -16.17 6.34
CA ILE A 338 -19.39 -16.65 4.95
C ILE A 338 -20.54 -17.61 4.68
N LEU A 339 -20.84 -18.51 5.63
CA LEU A 339 -21.90 -19.49 5.50
C LEU A 339 -23.30 -18.90 5.58
N GLU A 340 -23.46 -17.81 6.34
CA GLU A 340 -24.72 -17.06 6.45
C GLU A 340 -25.07 -16.27 5.17
N HIS A 341 -24.07 -15.96 4.32
CA HIS A 341 -24.21 -15.12 3.14
C HIS A 341 -23.90 -15.90 1.86
N LYS A 342 -24.44 -15.45 0.72
CA LYS A 342 -24.23 -16.11 -0.57
C LYS A 342 -22.89 -15.71 -1.21
N SER A 343 -22.50 -14.45 -1.02
CA SER A 343 -21.27 -13.90 -1.58
C SER A 343 -20.63 -12.91 -0.61
N THR A 344 -19.35 -13.11 -0.32
CA THR A 344 -18.62 -12.30 0.65
C THR A 344 -17.29 -11.83 0.05
N ILE A 345 -16.95 -10.57 0.24
CA ILE A 345 -15.58 -10.07 -0.01
C ILE A 345 -14.93 -9.77 1.33
N ILE A 346 -13.73 -10.33 1.55
CA ILE A 346 -12.93 -10.08 2.75
C ILE A 346 -11.74 -9.24 2.34
N PHE A 347 -11.63 -8.02 2.86
CA PHE A 347 -10.49 -7.16 2.60
C PHE A 347 -9.42 -7.30 3.67
N CYS A 348 -8.17 -7.44 3.23
CA CYS A 348 -6.95 -7.43 4.04
C CYS A 348 -6.00 -6.35 3.56
N ASN A 349 -5.10 -5.93 4.45
CA ASN A 349 -4.15 -4.87 4.13
C ASN A 349 -2.86 -5.40 3.44
N SER A 350 -2.59 -6.71 3.47
CA SER A 350 -1.43 -7.31 2.81
C SER A 350 -1.78 -8.53 1.96
N ARG A 351 -0.98 -8.78 0.90
CA ARG A 351 -1.13 -9.95 0.02
C ARG A 351 -0.88 -11.25 0.77
N ARG A 352 0.13 -11.28 1.64
CA ARG A 352 0.45 -12.43 2.49
C ARG A 352 -0.73 -12.80 3.38
N GLN A 353 -1.34 -11.81 4.01
CA GLN A 353 -2.51 -12.03 4.85
C GLN A 353 -3.70 -12.57 4.05
N SER A 354 -3.90 -12.11 2.81
CA SER A 354 -4.99 -12.61 1.98
C SER A 354 -4.82 -14.09 1.63
N GLU A 355 -3.60 -14.53 1.32
CA GLU A 355 -3.29 -15.95 1.07
C GLU A 355 -3.46 -16.79 2.34
N ARG A 356 -2.89 -16.34 3.46
CA ARG A 356 -2.99 -17.04 4.75
C ARG A 356 -4.44 -17.21 5.22
N LEU A 357 -5.23 -16.13 5.11
CA LEU A 357 -6.61 -16.13 5.55
C LEU A 357 -7.46 -17.09 4.70
N ALA A 358 -7.30 -17.07 3.37
CA ALA A 358 -8.01 -17.97 2.48
C ALA A 358 -7.65 -19.43 2.77
N ALA A 359 -6.36 -19.76 2.95
CA ALA A 359 -5.90 -21.10 3.27
C ALA A 359 -6.48 -21.59 4.62
N LYS A 360 -6.40 -20.76 5.68
CA LYS A 360 -6.87 -21.14 7.02
C LYS A 360 -8.39 -21.30 7.13
N ILE A 361 -9.16 -20.49 6.41
CA ILE A 361 -10.62 -20.66 6.37
C ILE A 361 -11.01 -21.94 5.63
N ASN A 362 -10.34 -22.28 4.52
CA ASN A 362 -10.59 -23.53 3.82
C ASN A 362 -10.22 -24.76 4.68
N GLU A 363 -9.07 -24.73 5.34
CA GLU A 363 -8.65 -25.78 6.29
C GLU A 363 -9.70 -25.98 7.39
N LEU A 364 -10.14 -24.91 8.02
CA LEU A 364 -11.15 -24.93 9.07
C LEU A 364 -12.51 -25.45 8.56
N ALA A 365 -12.91 -25.06 7.33
CA ALA A 365 -14.16 -25.52 6.73
C ALA A 365 -14.17 -27.05 6.49
N ILE A 366 -13.03 -27.64 6.16
CA ILE A 366 -12.85 -29.07 6.01
C ILE A 366 -12.81 -29.74 7.39
N GLU A 367 -12.05 -29.23 8.35
CA GLU A 367 -11.97 -29.77 9.71
C GLU A 367 -13.31 -29.78 10.45
N THR A 368 -14.17 -28.82 10.17
CA THR A 368 -15.51 -28.73 10.75
C THR A 368 -16.59 -29.46 9.95
N GLU A 369 -16.20 -30.20 8.90
CA GLU A 369 -17.11 -30.95 8.02
C GLU A 369 -18.22 -30.09 7.35
N VAL A 370 -17.99 -28.77 7.27
CA VAL A 370 -18.95 -27.86 6.64
C VAL A 370 -18.74 -27.80 5.13
N HIS A 371 -17.57 -28.18 4.66
CA HIS A 371 -17.21 -28.19 3.25
C HIS A 371 -16.41 -29.46 2.91
N GLU A 372 -16.76 -30.11 1.79
CA GLU A 372 -16.06 -31.32 1.35
C GLU A 372 -14.74 -30.95 0.62
N GLU A 373 -13.66 -31.66 0.96
CA GLU A 373 -12.35 -31.46 0.33
C GLU A 373 -12.40 -31.61 -1.21
N THR A 374 -13.29 -32.50 -1.69
CA THR A 374 -13.51 -32.77 -3.11
C THR A 374 -14.33 -31.72 -3.84
N ALA A 375 -15.01 -30.84 -3.13
CA ALA A 375 -15.88 -29.79 -3.71
C ALA A 375 -15.15 -28.56 -4.22
N GLY A 376 -13.82 -28.46 -4.00
CA GLY A 376 -12.99 -27.31 -4.34
C GLY A 376 -12.93 -26.27 -3.20
N ASP A 377 -12.32 -25.12 -3.45
CA ASP A 377 -12.12 -24.09 -2.43
C ASP A 377 -13.40 -23.31 -2.14
N LEU A 378 -13.75 -23.18 -0.85
CA LEU A 378 -14.83 -22.31 -0.38
C LEU A 378 -14.46 -20.83 -0.52
N VAL A 379 -13.17 -20.53 -0.29
CA VAL A 379 -12.61 -19.16 -0.25
C VAL A 379 -11.36 -19.09 -1.12
N ARG A 380 -11.19 -18.02 -1.90
CA ARG A 380 -10.00 -17.79 -2.72
C ARG A 380 -9.36 -16.45 -2.46
N ALA A 381 -8.03 -16.41 -2.50
CA ALA A 381 -7.26 -15.17 -2.44
C ALA A 381 -7.29 -14.43 -3.80
N HIS A 382 -7.38 -13.07 -3.76
CA HIS A 382 -7.39 -12.22 -4.94
C HIS A 382 -6.52 -10.98 -4.73
N HIS A 383 -5.37 -10.93 -5.40
CA HIS A 383 -4.44 -9.79 -5.31
C HIS A 383 -3.63 -9.61 -6.58
N GLY A 384 -2.94 -8.46 -6.68
CA GLY A 384 -2.24 -8.04 -7.89
C GLY A 384 -1.10 -8.95 -8.37
N SER A 385 -0.58 -9.87 -7.50
CA SER A 385 0.50 -10.80 -7.87
C SER A 385 -0.01 -12.08 -8.54
N LEU A 386 -1.32 -12.35 -8.51
CA LEU A 386 -1.91 -13.45 -9.27
C LEU A 386 -1.96 -13.12 -10.77
N ALA A 387 -1.84 -14.13 -11.62
CA ALA A 387 -2.03 -13.97 -13.06
C ALA A 387 -3.43 -13.41 -13.37
N ARG A 388 -3.54 -12.63 -14.45
CA ARG A 388 -4.80 -12.03 -14.86
C ARG A 388 -5.90 -13.06 -15.07
N GLU A 389 -5.57 -14.14 -15.75
CA GLU A 389 -6.49 -15.23 -16.10
C GLU A 389 -7.07 -15.85 -14.81
N GLN A 390 -6.22 -16.04 -13.79
CA GLN A 390 -6.64 -16.54 -12.49
C GLN A 390 -7.57 -15.56 -11.78
N ARG A 391 -7.27 -14.26 -11.80
CA ARG A 391 -8.13 -13.26 -11.17
C ARG A 391 -9.52 -13.21 -11.80
N VAL A 392 -9.60 -13.19 -13.14
CA VAL A 392 -10.87 -13.22 -13.87
C VAL A 392 -11.65 -14.50 -13.58
N LEU A 393 -10.97 -15.65 -13.50
CA LEU A 393 -11.61 -16.91 -13.14
C LEU A 393 -12.22 -16.85 -11.72
N ILE A 394 -11.48 -16.33 -10.74
CA ILE A 394 -11.95 -16.20 -9.35
C ILE A 394 -13.16 -15.24 -9.27
N GLU A 395 -13.10 -14.11 -9.99
CA GLU A 395 -14.20 -13.16 -10.09
C GLU A 395 -15.46 -13.81 -10.69
N ASP A 396 -15.31 -14.58 -11.76
CA ASP A 396 -16.42 -15.32 -12.41
C ASP A 396 -16.96 -16.44 -11.51
N GLN A 397 -16.11 -17.12 -10.74
CA GLN A 397 -16.53 -18.15 -9.78
C GLN A 397 -17.37 -17.56 -8.64
N LEU A 398 -17.01 -16.40 -8.12
CA LEU A 398 -17.83 -15.71 -7.12
C LEU A 398 -19.20 -15.33 -7.71
N LYS A 399 -19.22 -14.77 -8.92
CA LYS A 399 -20.48 -14.41 -9.62
C LYS A 399 -21.42 -15.58 -9.84
N ARG A 400 -20.87 -16.78 -10.09
CA ARG A 400 -21.65 -18.03 -10.27
C ARG A 400 -22.01 -18.71 -8.96
N GLY A 401 -21.45 -18.27 -7.82
CA GLY A 401 -21.61 -18.91 -6.52
C GLY A 401 -20.84 -20.23 -6.36
N GLU A 402 -19.85 -20.48 -7.22
CA GLU A 402 -18.93 -21.61 -7.12
C GLU A 402 -17.93 -21.45 -5.96
N VAL A 403 -17.61 -20.18 -5.64
CA VAL A 403 -16.83 -19.74 -4.49
C VAL A 403 -17.69 -18.80 -3.68
N ARG A 404 -17.77 -19.00 -2.35
CA ARG A 404 -18.61 -18.17 -1.48
C ARG A 404 -17.93 -16.89 -1.02
N ALA A 405 -16.59 -16.91 -0.94
CA ALA A 405 -15.86 -15.73 -0.52
C ALA A 405 -14.56 -15.53 -1.29
N ILE A 406 -14.17 -14.25 -1.42
CA ILE A 406 -12.87 -13.84 -1.94
C ILE A 406 -12.15 -13.03 -0.87
N VAL A 407 -10.88 -13.36 -0.57
CA VAL A 407 -10.00 -12.56 0.28
C VAL A 407 -9.17 -11.65 -0.62
N ALA A 408 -9.43 -10.36 -0.57
CA ALA A 408 -8.84 -9.39 -1.46
C ALA A 408 -7.96 -8.36 -0.74
N THR A 409 -7.01 -7.79 -1.47
CA THR A 409 -6.31 -6.56 -1.09
C THR A 409 -6.94 -5.37 -1.83
N SER A 410 -6.23 -4.26 -1.99
CA SER A 410 -6.69 -3.10 -2.78
C SER A 410 -7.09 -3.41 -4.25
N SER A 411 -6.87 -4.63 -4.72
CA SER A 411 -7.21 -5.04 -6.10
C SER A 411 -8.69 -4.93 -6.45
N LEU A 412 -9.59 -5.05 -5.44
CA LEU A 412 -11.05 -4.96 -5.59
C LEU A 412 -11.66 -3.69 -4.95
N GLU A 413 -10.84 -2.73 -4.51
CA GLU A 413 -11.33 -1.44 -3.97
C GLU A 413 -12.01 -0.59 -5.04
N LEU A 414 -11.45 -0.56 -6.25
CA LEU A 414 -11.95 0.26 -7.37
C LEU A 414 -12.98 -0.50 -8.20
N GLY A 415 -13.94 0.21 -8.71
CA GLY A 415 -15.18 -0.03 -9.46
C GLY A 415 -15.35 -1.25 -10.37
N ILE A 416 -14.69 -2.38 -10.12
CA ILE A 416 -14.92 -3.64 -10.85
C ILE A 416 -16.30 -4.18 -10.48
N ASP A 417 -17.08 -4.60 -11.46
CA ASP A 417 -18.37 -5.27 -11.24
C ASP A 417 -18.15 -6.71 -10.75
N MET A 418 -18.41 -6.92 -9.47
CA MET A 418 -18.29 -8.24 -8.82
C MET A 418 -19.61 -9.00 -8.74
N GLY A 419 -20.69 -8.48 -9.37
CA GLY A 419 -22.03 -9.02 -9.18
C GLY A 419 -22.63 -8.66 -7.82
N ALA A 420 -23.64 -9.37 -7.37
CA ALA A 420 -24.27 -9.12 -6.08
C ALA A 420 -23.37 -9.61 -4.94
N VAL A 421 -22.81 -8.69 -4.17
CA VAL A 421 -22.05 -8.98 -2.96
C VAL A 421 -22.93 -8.68 -1.75
N ASP A 422 -23.15 -9.69 -0.91
CA ASP A 422 -24.05 -9.57 0.24
C ASP A 422 -23.36 -8.95 1.45
N LEU A 423 -22.08 -9.30 1.66
CA LEU A 423 -21.31 -8.88 2.83
C LEU A 423 -19.88 -8.48 2.44
N VAL A 424 -19.40 -7.42 3.06
CA VAL A 424 -17.94 -7.10 3.08
C VAL A 424 -17.41 -7.28 4.50
N ILE A 425 -16.33 -8.04 4.62
CA ILE A 425 -15.56 -8.15 5.85
C ILE A 425 -14.26 -7.38 5.67
N GLN A 426 -13.95 -6.52 6.64
CA GLN A 426 -12.69 -5.82 6.72
C GLN A 426 -11.87 -6.38 7.87
N VAL A 427 -10.73 -6.96 7.58
CA VAL A 427 -9.76 -7.42 8.60
C VAL A 427 -8.72 -6.34 8.80
N GLU A 428 -8.50 -5.91 10.02
CA GLU A 428 -7.78 -4.70 10.44
C GLU A 428 -8.49 -3.40 10.01
N SER A 429 -8.11 -2.27 10.61
CA SER A 429 -8.55 -0.97 10.13
C SER A 429 -8.10 -0.73 8.68
N PRO A 430 -8.91 -0.11 7.83
CA PRO A 430 -8.50 0.23 6.46
C PRO A 430 -7.46 1.34 6.41
N GLY A 431 -7.09 1.96 7.55
CA GLY A 431 -6.11 3.04 7.67
C GLY A 431 -6.55 4.39 7.09
N ALA A 432 -7.73 4.45 6.45
CA ALA A 432 -8.35 5.67 5.97
C ALA A 432 -9.87 5.47 5.80
N VAL A 433 -10.66 6.50 6.08
CA VAL A 433 -12.14 6.48 5.96
C VAL A 433 -12.56 6.30 4.51
N SER A 434 -11.91 7.02 3.59
CA SER A 434 -12.17 6.94 2.15
C SER A 434 -11.99 5.52 1.62
N ARG A 435 -10.95 4.81 2.06
CA ARG A 435 -10.69 3.41 1.70
C ARG A 435 -11.74 2.48 2.29
N GLY A 436 -12.13 2.67 3.56
CA GLY A 436 -13.21 1.93 4.20
C GLY A 436 -14.54 2.04 3.42
N LEU A 437 -14.91 3.25 3.02
CA LEU A 437 -16.11 3.50 2.20
C LEU A 437 -16.04 2.83 0.83
N GLN A 438 -14.88 2.82 0.17
CA GLN A 438 -14.71 2.15 -1.13
C GLN A 438 -14.84 0.63 -1.00
N ARG A 439 -14.29 0.03 0.09
CA ARG A 439 -14.36 -1.41 0.37
C ARG A 439 -15.78 -1.83 0.74
N VAL A 440 -16.37 -1.24 1.78
CA VAL A 440 -17.71 -1.59 2.26
C VAL A 440 -18.78 -1.25 1.21
N GLY A 441 -18.57 -0.21 0.41
CA GLY A 441 -19.41 0.15 -0.72
C GLY A 441 -19.51 -0.92 -1.82
N ARG A 442 -18.71 -2.00 -1.77
CA ARG A 442 -18.86 -3.17 -2.65
C ARG A 442 -20.08 -4.01 -2.32
N ALA A 443 -20.53 -3.99 -1.06
CA ALA A 443 -21.78 -4.67 -0.66
C ALA A 443 -23.02 -3.86 -1.04
N GLY A 444 -24.12 -4.58 -1.35
CA GLY A 444 -25.40 -3.98 -1.76
C GLY A 444 -25.34 -3.44 -3.18
N HIS A 445 -25.92 -4.17 -4.11
CA HIS A 445 -25.77 -3.89 -5.55
C HIS A 445 -26.84 -2.96 -6.12
N GLN A 446 -28.01 -2.86 -5.44
CA GLN A 446 -29.14 -2.08 -5.93
C GLN A 446 -29.17 -0.69 -5.29
N VAL A 447 -29.69 0.27 -6.05
CA VAL A 447 -29.94 1.62 -5.52
C VAL A 447 -30.96 1.51 -4.38
N GLY A 448 -30.55 1.96 -3.18
CA GLY A 448 -31.39 1.89 -1.97
C GLY A 448 -31.14 0.69 -1.05
N GLU A 449 -30.28 -0.27 -1.44
CA GLU A 449 -29.86 -1.34 -0.53
C GLU A 449 -28.73 -0.87 0.39
N PRO A 450 -28.77 -1.16 1.71
CA PRO A 450 -27.69 -0.83 2.63
C PRO A 450 -26.42 -1.64 2.29
N SER A 451 -25.26 -1.02 2.45
CA SER A 451 -23.98 -1.74 2.36
C SER A 451 -23.66 -2.38 3.71
N ARG A 452 -23.55 -3.72 3.72
CA ARG A 452 -23.23 -4.48 4.93
C ARG A 452 -21.72 -4.66 5.08
N GLY A 453 -21.19 -4.22 6.24
CA GLY A 453 -19.79 -4.33 6.59
C GLY A 453 -19.56 -4.90 7.98
N ARG A 454 -18.52 -5.73 8.12
CA ARG A 454 -18.04 -6.22 9.42
C ARG A 454 -16.55 -5.98 9.51
N MET A 455 -16.11 -5.30 10.58
CA MET A 455 -14.69 -5.01 10.82
C MET A 455 -14.16 -5.88 11.95
N PHE A 456 -13.04 -6.55 11.73
CA PHE A 456 -12.36 -7.38 12.70
C PHE A 456 -11.00 -6.77 13.07
N PRO A 457 -10.90 -6.06 14.18
CA PRO A 457 -9.63 -5.56 14.69
C PRO A 457 -8.71 -6.71 15.06
N LYS A 458 -7.43 -6.57 14.76
CA LYS A 458 -6.41 -7.60 15.01
C LYS A 458 -5.80 -7.50 16.42
N HIS A 459 -5.73 -6.30 16.97
CA HIS A 459 -5.20 -6.00 18.30
C HIS A 459 -5.91 -4.78 18.90
N ARG A 460 -5.66 -4.51 20.20
CA ARG A 460 -6.36 -3.47 20.95
C ARG A 460 -6.19 -2.06 20.37
N GLY A 461 -5.00 -1.70 19.89
CA GLY A 461 -4.77 -0.42 19.22
C GLY A 461 -5.56 -0.28 17.91
N ASP A 462 -5.64 -1.34 17.11
CA ASP A 462 -6.43 -1.37 15.87
C ASP A 462 -7.94 -1.23 16.14
N LEU A 463 -8.42 -1.73 17.29
CA LEU A 463 -9.82 -1.55 17.72
C LEU A 463 -10.18 -0.08 17.92
N VAL A 464 -9.26 0.73 18.47
CA VAL A 464 -9.48 2.17 18.65
C VAL A 464 -9.64 2.87 17.30
N GLU A 465 -8.75 2.58 16.34
CA GLU A 465 -8.84 3.16 15.01
C GLU A 465 -10.09 2.68 14.25
N ALA A 466 -10.41 1.37 14.31
CA ALA A 466 -11.60 0.81 13.68
C ALA A 466 -12.89 1.47 14.16
N ALA A 467 -13.00 1.77 15.46
CA ALA A 467 -14.12 2.48 16.06
C ALA A 467 -14.33 3.89 15.47
N VAL A 468 -13.22 4.62 15.29
CA VAL A 468 -13.25 5.98 14.73
C VAL A 468 -13.54 5.95 13.23
N VAL A 469 -12.92 5.04 12.49
CA VAL A 469 -13.18 4.87 11.06
C VAL A 469 -14.65 4.49 10.82
N ALA A 470 -15.20 3.56 11.61
CA ALA A 470 -16.60 3.17 11.50
C ALA A 470 -17.56 4.36 11.65
N LYS A 471 -17.38 5.17 12.69
CA LYS A 471 -18.18 6.40 12.89
C LYS A 471 -18.03 7.35 11.72
N ARG A 472 -16.79 7.66 11.32
CA ARG A 472 -16.52 8.62 10.23
C ARG A 472 -17.01 8.13 8.87
N MET A 473 -17.05 6.83 8.63
CA MET A 473 -17.71 6.27 7.45
C MET A 473 -19.22 6.56 7.44
N VAL A 474 -19.90 6.37 8.58
CA VAL A 474 -21.31 6.65 8.73
C VAL A 474 -21.60 8.16 8.62
N THR A 475 -20.77 9.02 9.23
CA THR A 475 -20.93 10.48 9.15
C THR A 475 -20.41 11.07 7.83
N GLY A 476 -19.61 10.32 7.06
CA GLY A 476 -19.03 10.77 5.79
C GLY A 476 -17.92 11.82 5.94
N GLU A 477 -17.21 11.78 7.05
CA GLU A 477 -16.06 12.64 7.34
C GLU A 477 -14.79 12.01 6.77
N ILE A 478 -14.47 12.34 5.52
CA ILE A 478 -13.36 11.77 4.74
C ILE A 478 -12.14 12.69 4.86
N GLU A 479 -10.96 12.09 4.75
CA GLU A 479 -9.68 12.79 4.75
C GLU A 479 -9.57 13.73 3.54
N THR A 480 -8.79 14.82 3.73
CA THR A 480 -8.54 15.82 2.68
C THR A 480 -7.71 15.23 1.55
N THR A 481 -8.19 15.34 0.32
CA THR A 481 -7.44 14.97 -0.89
C THR A 481 -6.79 16.20 -1.50
N ARG A 482 -5.47 16.13 -1.75
CA ARG A 482 -4.69 17.17 -2.46
C ARG A 482 -4.02 16.53 -3.67
N PHE A 483 -3.96 17.25 -4.79
CA PHE A 483 -3.17 16.78 -5.93
C PHE A 483 -1.71 17.23 -5.83
N LEU A 484 -0.82 16.43 -6.46
CA LEU A 484 0.62 16.71 -6.45
C LEU A 484 0.97 17.95 -7.28
N ARG A 485 1.94 18.71 -6.77
CA ARG A 485 2.45 19.91 -7.43
C ARG A 485 3.93 19.75 -7.81
N ASN A 486 4.27 20.26 -8.98
CA ASN A 486 5.64 20.42 -9.50
C ASN A 486 6.52 19.14 -9.46
N SER A 487 5.95 17.97 -9.82
CA SER A 487 6.70 16.71 -9.90
C SER A 487 7.71 16.74 -11.05
N LEU A 488 8.95 17.14 -10.77
CA LEU A 488 9.98 17.40 -11.79
C LEU A 488 10.42 16.15 -12.55
N ASP A 489 10.41 14.99 -11.94
CA ASP A 489 10.75 13.72 -12.58
C ASP A 489 9.70 13.31 -13.63
N VAL A 490 8.41 13.51 -13.32
CA VAL A 490 7.31 13.31 -14.24
C VAL A 490 7.39 14.31 -15.40
N LEU A 491 7.65 15.58 -15.08
CA LEU A 491 7.81 16.64 -16.08
C LEU A 491 8.98 16.36 -17.02
N ALA A 492 10.13 15.92 -16.49
CA ALA A 492 11.29 15.54 -17.30
C ALA A 492 10.92 14.46 -18.34
N GLN A 493 10.23 13.42 -17.91
CA GLN A 493 9.77 12.34 -18.80
C GLN A 493 8.82 12.87 -19.88
N GLN A 494 7.85 13.70 -19.51
CA GLN A 494 6.87 14.25 -20.44
C GLN A 494 7.48 15.21 -21.45
N ILE A 495 8.47 16.04 -21.05
CA ILE A 495 9.22 16.92 -21.97
C ILE A 495 9.95 16.08 -23.03
N VAL A 496 10.72 15.08 -22.61
CA VAL A 496 11.48 14.23 -23.54
C VAL A 496 10.52 13.51 -24.51
N ALA A 497 9.41 12.99 -24.00
CA ALA A 497 8.40 12.31 -24.80
C ALA A 497 7.70 13.25 -25.79
N HIS A 498 7.38 14.48 -25.37
CA HIS A 498 6.72 15.47 -26.23
C HIS A 498 7.63 15.91 -27.35
N LEU A 499 8.85 16.34 -27.03
CA LEU A 499 9.84 16.81 -28.01
C LEU A 499 10.25 15.73 -29.01
N SER A 500 10.21 14.45 -28.61
CA SER A 500 10.55 13.33 -29.52
C SER A 500 9.58 13.18 -30.70
N ILE A 501 8.40 13.77 -30.61
CA ILE A 501 7.35 13.73 -31.66
C ILE A 501 7.06 15.11 -32.22
N ALA A 502 7.05 16.15 -31.38
CA ALA A 502 6.77 17.54 -31.82
C ALA A 502 7.92 18.12 -32.66
N GLY A 503 9.12 17.54 -32.54
CA GLY A 503 10.31 18.05 -33.20
C GLY A 503 10.93 19.23 -32.45
N GLU A 504 11.09 20.38 -33.15
CA GLU A 504 11.65 21.60 -32.58
C GLU A 504 10.51 22.50 -32.09
N MET A 505 10.62 23.04 -30.86
CA MET A 505 9.69 24.00 -30.30
C MET A 505 10.39 25.07 -29.45
N GLU A 506 9.70 26.19 -29.20
CA GLU A 506 10.18 27.24 -28.33
C GLU A 506 9.99 26.86 -26.83
N VAL A 507 10.92 27.29 -25.97
CA VAL A 507 10.82 27.09 -24.52
C VAL A 507 9.58 27.76 -23.95
N SER A 508 9.20 28.95 -24.47
CA SER A 508 7.99 29.68 -24.10
C SER A 508 6.71 28.87 -24.39
N ALA A 509 6.64 28.19 -25.53
CA ALA A 509 5.50 27.35 -25.91
C ALA A 509 5.42 26.10 -24.99
N LEU A 510 6.57 25.48 -24.66
CA LEU A 510 6.61 24.40 -23.68
C LEU A 510 6.11 24.88 -22.32
N ALA A 511 6.59 26.04 -21.83
CA ALA A 511 6.19 26.60 -20.55
C ALA A 511 4.67 26.86 -20.47
N LEU A 512 4.08 27.41 -21.54
CA LEU A 512 2.63 27.62 -21.64
C LEU A 512 1.87 26.29 -21.57
N MET A 513 2.28 25.26 -22.33
CA MET A 513 1.66 23.96 -22.29
C MET A 513 1.73 23.34 -20.88
N VAL A 514 2.88 23.38 -20.22
CA VAL A 514 3.08 22.83 -18.89
C VAL A 514 2.22 23.54 -17.85
N ARG A 515 2.15 24.88 -17.89
CA ARG A 515 1.39 25.70 -16.94
C ARG A 515 -0.14 25.63 -17.11
N ARG A 516 -0.64 25.09 -18.20
CA ARG A 516 -2.08 24.73 -18.31
C ARG A 516 -2.48 23.61 -17.37
N CYS A 517 -1.55 22.70 -17.03
CA CYS A 517 -1.80 21.65 -16.08
C CYS A 517 -1.85 22.19 -14.64
N ALA A 518 -2.92 21.89 -13.89
CA ALA A 518 -3.10 22.38 -12.51
C ALA A 518 -1.89 22.08 -11.62
N GLY A 519 -1.35 20.86 -11.68
CA GLY A 519 -0.21 20.46 -10.88
C GLY A 519 1.12 21.14 -11.23
N PHE A 520 1.20 21.89 -12.34
CA PHE A 520 2.42 22.59 -12.80
C PHE A 520 2.21 24.05 -13.10
N HIS A 521 1.07 24.62 -12.73
CA HIS A 521 0.76 26.00 -13.00
C HIS A 521 1.76 26.98 -12.33
N GLU A 522 2.16 26.63 -11.11
CA GLU A 522 3.05 27.43 -10.26
C GLU A 522 4.54 27.18 -10.54
N ILE A 523 4.89 26.36 -11.54
CA ILE A 523 6.30 26.10 -11.83
C ILE A 523 7.01 27.39 -12.27
N SER A 524 8.11 27.72 -11.60
CA SER A 524 8.89 28.92 -11.94
C SER A 524 9.69 28.71 -13.21
N ASP A 525 10.06 29.81 -13.89
CA ASP A 525 10.97 29.74 -15.03
C ASP A 525 12.33 29.18 -14.65
N GLU A 526 12.79 29.45 -13.43
CA GLU A 526 14.04 28.91 -12.92
C GLU A 526 13.99 27.40 -12.76
N GLN A 527 12.94 26.86 -12.15
CA GLN A 527 12.74 25.42 -12.00
C GLN A 527 12.66 24.71 -13.36
N LEU A 528 11.90 25.28 -14.31
CA LEU A 528 11.80 24.74 -15.65
C LEU A 528 13.14 24.78 -16.39
N ASN A 529 13.86 25.89 -16.32
CA ASN A 529 15.17 26.05 -16.93
C ASN A 529 16.21 25.09 -16.33
N ASN A 530 16.23 24.90 -15.01
CA ASN A 530 17.10 23.93 -14.36
C ASN A 530 16.82 22.49 -14.83
N LEU A 531 15.54 22.16 -15.01
CA LEU A 531 15.15 20.85 -15.56
C LEU A 531 15.60 20.69 -17.02
N LEU A 532 15.45 21.72 -17.85
CA LEU A 532 15.94 21.74 -19.22
C LEU A 532 17.48 21.65 -19.27
N ASP A 533 18.19 22.27 -18.34
CA ASP A 533 19.64 22.17 -18.19
C ASP A 533 20.08 20.74 -17.91
N LEU A 534 19.39 20.06 -17.00
CA LEU A 534 19.61 18.65 -16.72
C LEU A 534 19.44 17.79 -18.00
N LEU A 535 18.32 17.99 -18.67
CA LEU A 535 18.00 17.23 -19.89
C LEU A 535 18.94 17.56 -21.07
N ALA A 536 19.47 18.78 -21.13
CA ALA A 536 20.43 19.23 -22.14
C ALA A 536 21.89 18.82 -21.84
N GLY A 537 22.18 18.29 -20.64
CA GLY A 537 23.49 17.77 -20.24
C GLY A 537 24.43 18.83 -19.67
N ARG A 538 23.91 19.77 -18.90
CA ARG A 538 24.73 20.75 -18.15
C ARG A 538 25.64 20.07 -17.11
N TYR A 539 25.14 18.96 -16.55
CA TYR A 539 25.89 18.20 -15.54
C TYR A 539 26.89 17.26 -16.18
N PRO A 540 28.12 17.14 -15.65
CA PRO A 540 29.20 16.39 -16.29
C PRO A 540 28.87 14.90 -16.39
N SER A 541 28.95 14.37 -17.62
CA SER A 541 28.75 12.95 -17.91
C SER A 541 30.01 12.10 -17.69
N ASP A 542 31.16 12.75 -17.47
CA ASP A 542 32.45 12.07 -17.29
C ASP A 542 32.49 11.30 -15.96
N GLU A 543 31.86 11.81 -14.92
CA GLU A 543 31.74 11.17 -13.61
C GLU A 543 30.65 10.09 -13.57
N PHE A 544 29.62 10.21 -14.40
CA PHE A 544 28.54 9.24 -14.50
C PHE A 544 28.02 9.07 -15.93
N ALA A 545 28.46 7.99 -16.58
CA ALA A 545 28.19 7.72 -18.00
C ALA A 545 26.68 7.63 -18.39
N SER A 546 25.77 7.48 -17.42
CA SER A 546 24.33 7.45 -17.66
C SER A 546 23.69 8.84 -17.74
N LEU A 547 24.37 9.92 -17.30
CA LEU A 547 23.92 11.31 -17.41
C LEU A 547 24.07 11.84 -18.87
N LYS A 548 23.52 11.09 -19.82
CA LYS A 548 23.55 11.51 -21.23
C LYS A 548 22.47 12.54 -21.49
N PRO A 549 22.79 13.62 -22.26
CA PRO A 549 21.75 14.57 -22.67
C PRO A 549 20.60 13.88 -23.43
N ARG A 550 19.37 14.31 -23.16
CA ARG A 550 18.14 13.81 -23.82
C ARG A 550 17.60 14.78 -24.86
N ILE A 551 17.92 16.06 -24.68
CA ILE A 551 17.49 17.14 -25.59
C ILE A 551 18.71 17.94 -26.08
N VAL A 552 18.46 18.77 -27.09
CA VAL A 552 19.36 19.84 -27.52
C VAL A 552 18.64 21.14 -27.23
N TRP A 553 19.32 22.06 -26.57
CA TRP A 553 18.80 23.41 -26.27
C TRP A 553 19.63 24.47 -26.98
N ASP A 554 19.05 25.10 -28.01
CA ASP A 554 19.57 26.32 -28.65
C ASP A 554 19.16 27.53 -27.80
N ARG A 555 20.08 27.98 -26.96
CA ARG A 555 19.84 29.08 -26.03
C ARG A 555 19.77 30.45 -26.71
N VAL A 556 20.36 30.58 -27.90
CA VAL A 556 20.36 31.83 -28.67
C VAL A 556 18.98 32.09 -29.24
N ASN A 557 18.37 31.03 -29.82
CA ASN A 557 17.07 31.13 -30.45
C ASN A 557 15.90 30.70 -29.51
N GLY A 558 16.21 30.30 -28.26
CA GLY A 558 15.21 29.83 -27.31
C GLY A 558 14.50 28.53 -27.70
N LYS A 559 15.12 27.70 -28.53
CA LYS A 559 14.52 26.48 -29.10
C LYS A 559 15.08 25.21 -28.50
N ILE A 560 14.22 24.22 -28.35
CA ILE A 560 14.53 22.88 -27.84
C ILE A 560 14.04 21.80 -28.77
N ARG A 561 14.80 20.69 -28.85
CA ARG A 561 14.41 19.49 -29.60
C ARG A 561 14.97 18.22 -28.95
N ALA A 562 14.32 17.09 -29.17
CA ALA A 562 14.82 15.82 -28.69
C ALA A 562 16.10 15.37 -29.42
N ARG A 563 16.97 14.62 -28.71
CA ARG A 563 18.08 13.91 -29.34
C ARG A 563 17.64 12.61 -29.98
N GLU A 564 18.43 12.13 -30.94
CA GLU A 564 18.25 10.83 -31.53
C GLU A 564 18.22 9.72 -30.45
N GLY A 565 17.29 8.78 -30.57
CA GLY A 565 17.06 7.73 -29.57
C GLY A 565 16.20 8.13 -28.35
N ALA A 566 15.91 9.41 -28.15
CA ALA A 566 15.09 9.88 -27.02
C ALA A 566 13.68 9.29 -27.05
N GLN A 567 13.07 9.15 -28.23
CA GLN A 567 11.75 8.53 -28.40
C GLN A 567 11.76 7.07 -27.92
N ARG A 568 12.76 6.28 -28.34
CA ARG A 568 12.90 4.89 -27.90
C ARG A 568 13.04 4.78 -26.40
N LEU A 569 13.84 5.65 -25.81
CA LEU A 569 14.02 5.71 -24.35
C LEU A 569 12.70 6.02 -23.64
N ALA A 570 11.97 7.06 -24.07
CA ALA A 570 10.70 7.47 -23.50
C ALA A 570 9.62 6.38 -23.63
N VAL A 571 9.55 5.68 -24.76
CA VAL A 571 8.58 4.59 -24.99
C VAL A 571 8.93 3.35 -24.15
N THR A 572 10.22 3.00 -24.05
CA THR A 572 10.64 1.77 -23.32
C THR A 572 10.56 1.94 -21.80
N ASN A 573 10.82 3.14 -21.28
CA ASN A 573 10.90 3.43 -19.85
C ASN A 573 9.81 4.40 -19.36
N GLY A 574 8.78 4.64 -20.16
CA GLY A 574 7.68 5.56 -19.80
C GLY A 574 6.76 5.02 -18.72
N GLY A 575 6.10 5.97 -18.04
CA GLY A 575 5.18 5.69 -16.96
C GLY A 575 5.76 5.97 -15.57
N THR A 576 4.90 5.96 -14.56
CA THR A 576 5.23 6.35 -13.18
C THR A 576 5.27 5.19 -12.20
N ILE A 577 4.79 4.01 -12.60
CA ILE A 577 4.77 2.82 -11.74
C ILE A 577 6.21 2.36 -11.51
N PRO A 578 6.70 2.33 -10.25
CA PRO A 578 8.07 1.88 -9.95
C PRO A 578 8.26 0.40 -10.29
N ASP A 579 9.49 0.02 -10.62
CA ASP A 579 9.88 -1.39 -10.73
C ASP A 579 10.14 -1.93 -9.31
N ARG A 580 9.27 -2.83 -8.86
CA ARG A 580 9.34 -3.44 -7.53
C ARG A 580 10.12 -4.75 -7.50
N GLY A 581 10.82 -5.09 -8.58
CA GLY A 581 11.61 -6.32 -8.59
C GLY A 581 10.78 -7.61 -8.64
N LEU A 582 9.61 -7.63 -9.30
CA LEU A 582 8.80 -8.86 -9.35
C LEU A 582 9.26 -9.81 -10.44
N PHE A 583 9.41 -11.09 -10.07
CA PHE A 583 9.68 -12.21 -10.99
C PHE A 583 8.38 -12.90 -11.39
N GLY A 584 8.18 -13.08 -12.68
CA GLY A 584 7.05 -13.86 -13.19
C GLY A 584 7.21 -15.34 -12.85
N VAL A 585 6.13 -15.97 -12.37
CA VAL A 585 6.03 -17.40 -12.09
C VAL A 585 5.30 -18.09 -13.23
N PHE A 586 5.90 -19.13 -13.79
CA PHE A 586 5.37 -19.84 -14.95
C PHE A 586 5.40 -21.35 -14.75
N LEU A 587 4.40 -22.04 -15.28
CA LEU A 587 4.45 -23.48 -15.46
C LEU A 587 5.48 -23.86 -16.55
N ILE A 588 5.81 -25.15 -16.60
CA ILE A 588 6.73 -25.71 -17.61
C ILE A 588 6.21 -25.46 -19.05
N ASP A 589 4.89 -25.42 -19.25
CA ASP A 589 4.24 -25.13 -20.53
C ASP A 589 4.23 -23.63 -20.91
N GLY A 590 4.76 -22.77 -20.03
CA GLY A 590 4.79 -21.32 -20.22
C GLY A 590 3.54 -20.59 -19.74
N THR A 591 2.57 -21.27 -19.13
CA THR A 591 1.40 -20.64 -18.52
C THR A 591 1.81 -19.82 -17.30
N ARG A 592 1.38 -18.57 -17.23
CA ARG A 592 1.71 -17.67 -16.12
C ARG A 592 0.81 -17.96 -14.91
N VAL A 593 1.43 -18.21 -13.76
CA VAL A 593 0.75 -18.44 -12.48
C VAL A 593 0.61 -17.14 -11.69
N GLY A 594 1.68 -16.36 -11.62
CA GLY A 594 1.68 -15.11 -10.84
C GLY A 594 3.03 -14.41 -10.83
N GLU A 595 3.34 -13.76 -9.71
CA GLU A 595 4.58 -13.02 -9.48
C GLU A 595 5.08 -13.22 -8.05
N LEU A 596 6.40 -13.36 -7.89
CA LEU A 596 7.10 -13.37 -6.61
C LEU A 596 8.02 -12.15 -6.49
N ASP A 597 8.29 -11.73 -5.27
CA ASP A 597 9.29 -10.70 -4.98
C ASP A 597 10.70 -11.17 -5.33
N GLU A 598 11.54 -10.28 -5.87
CA GLU A 598 12.92 -10.59 -6.27
C GLU A 598 13.76 -11.09 -5.09
N GLU A 599 13.56 -10.57 -3.89
CA GLU A 599 14.31 -11.01 -2.72
C GLU A 599 13.93 -12.42 -2.31
N MET A 600 12.64 -12.76 -2.34
CA MET A 600 12.19 -14.12 -2.10
C MET A 600 12.80 -15.10 -3.11
N VAL A 601 12.86 -14.71 -4.39
CA VAL A 601 13.42 -15.55 -5.44
C VAL A 601 14.92 -15.81 -5.22
N TYR A 602 15.66 -14.82 -4.73
CA TYR A 602 17.10 -15.00 -4.42
C TYR A 602 17.36 -15.85 -3.16
N GLU A 603 16.39 -15.93 -2.25
CA GLU A 603 16.48 -16.75 -1.04
C GLU A 603 15.97 -18.19 -1.25
N THR A 604 15.34 -18.49 -2.40
CA THR A 604 14.78 -19.81 -2.69
C THR A 604 15.65 -20.62 -3.64
N ARG A 605 15.56 -21.95 -3.55
CA ARG A 605 16.32 -22.88 -4.39
C ARG A 605 15.38 -23.76 -5.20
N PRO A 606 15.81 -24.27 -6.37
CA PRO A 606 15.08 -25.33 -7.05
C PRO A 606 14.82 -26.54 -6.12
N GLY A 607 13.59 -27.05 -6.13
CA GLY A 607 13.11 -28.11 -5.25
C GLY A 607 12.28 -27.63 -4.06
N GLU A 608 12.42 -26.37 -3.62
CA GLU A 608 11.59 -25.78 -2.57
C GLU A 608 10.16 -25.55 -3.04
N THR A 609 9.24 -25.45 -2.07
CA THR A 609 7.83 -25.25 -2.31
C THR A 609 7.33 -23.96 -1.70
N PHE A 610 6.39 -23.29 -2.38
CA PHE A 610 5.72 -22.09 -1.88
C PHE A 610 4.24 -22.09 -2.24
N ILE A 611 3.45 -21.30 -1.51
CA ILE A 611 2.00 -21.16 -1.70
C ILE A 611 1.74 -19.90 -2.53
N LEU A 612 0.97 -20.00 -3.62
CA LEU A 612 0.50 -18.86 -4.39
C LEU A 612 -0.88 -19.16 -4.98
N GLY A 613 -1.86 -18.32 -4.68
CA GLY A 613 -3.25 -18.69 -4.84
C GLY A 613 -3.62 -19.79 -3.85
N ALA A 614 -4.60 -20.60 -4.14
CA ALA A 614 -4.97 -21.75 -3.31
C ALA A 614 -4.07 -22.98 -3.52
N SER A 615 -2.93 -22.84 -4.17
CA SER A 615 -2.11 -24.00 -4.59
C SER A 615 -0.68 -23.89 -4.08
N THR A 616 -0.08 -25.03 -3.76
CA THR A 616 1.35 -25.15 -3.49
C THR A 616 2.09 -25.46 -4.78
N TRP A 617 3.21 -24.77 -4.97
CA TRP A 617 4.05 -24.84 -6.16
C TRP A 617 5.46 -25.25 -5.78
N ARG A 618 6.06 -26.18 -6.53
CA ARG A 618 7.46 -26.54 -6.42
C ARG A 618 8.25 -25.77 -7.45
N ILE A 619 9.37 -25.20 -7.03
CA ILE A 619 10.31 -24.51 -7.91
C ILE A 619 11.12 -25.56 -8.67
N GLU A 620 10.99 -25.59 -10.00
CA GLU A 620 11.77 -26.47 -10.86
C GLU A 620 13.05 -25.79 -11.35
N ASP A 621 12.96 -24.49 -11.70
CA ASP A 621 14.10 -23.72 -12.18
C ASP A 621 13.91 -22.22 -11.92
N ILE A 622 15.03 -21.52 -11.71
CA ILE A 622 15.08 -20.07 -11.54
C ILE A 622 15.99 -19.49 -12.61
N THR A 623 15.40 -18.77 -13.55
CA THR A 623 16.14 -18.08 -14.62
C THR A 623 16.34 -16.60 -14.24
N PHE A 624 17.03 -15.85 -15.11
CA PHE A 624 17.31 -14.42 -14.89
C PHE A 624 16.04 -13.52 -14.89
N ASP A 625 14.90 -13.98 -15.39
CA ASP A 625 13.67 -13.18 -15.53
C ASP A 625 12.41 -13.88 -15.03
N ARG A 626 12.46 -15.16 -14.64
CA ARG A 626 11.30 -15.94 -14.24
C ARG A 626 11.63 -17.12 -13.33
N VAL A 627 10.62 -17.58 -12.63
CA VAL A 627 10.62 -18.83 -11.86
C VAL A 627 9.73 -19.84 -12.59
N VAL A 628 10.27 -21.03 -12.84
CA VAL A 628 9.51 -22.15 -13.43
C VAL A 628 9.07 -23.09 -12.34
N VAL A 629 7.79 -23.46 -12.33
CA VAL A 629 7.18 -24.23 -11.25
C VAL A 629 6.33 -25.39 -11.76
N SER A 630 6.12 -26.37 -10.89
CA SER A 630 5.14 -27.46 -11.05
C SER A 630 4.17 -27.48 -9.86
N PRO A 631 2.93 -27.99 -10.03
CA PRO A 631 2.00 -28.18 -8.91
C PRO A 631 2.56 -29.19 -7.89
N ALA A 632 2.41 -28.88 -6.59
CA ALA A 632 2.82 -29.73 -5.49
C ALA A 632 1.71 -29.85 -4.42
N PRO A 633 0.53 -30.41 -4.78
CA PRO A 633 -0.61 -30.50 -3.86
C PRO A 633 -0.26 -31.37 -2.64
N GLY A 634 -0.70 -30.94 -1.44
CA GLY A 634 -0.48 -31.65 -0.18
C GLY A 634 0.93 -31.52 0.39
N VAL A 635 1.84 -30.79 -0.25
CA VAL A 635 3.16 -30.51 0.29
C VAL A 635 3.12 -29.16 1.02
N PRO A 636 3.63 -29.07 2.26
CA PRO A 636 3.75 -27.77 2.93
C PRO A 636 4.59 -26.82 2.09
N GLY A 637 4.14 -25.58 1.91
CA GLY A 637 4.83 -24.56 1.13
C GLY A 637 5.13 -23.33 1.96
N ARG A 638 6.28 -22.68 1.69
CA ARG A 638 6.64 -21.41 2.28
C ARG A 638 5.66 -20.32 1.82
N MET A 639 5.21 -19.48 2.74
CA MET A 639 4.35 -18.35 2.40
C MET A 639 5.18 -17.23 1.74
N PRO A 640 4.82 -16.77 0.53
CA PRO A 640 5.53 -15.65 -0.09
C PRO A 640 5.37 -14.37 0.71
N PHE A 641 6.34 -13.49 0.57
CA PHE A 641 6.20 -12.11 1.02
C PHE A 641 6.30 -11.14 -0.18
N TRP A 642 5.72 -9.97 0.00
CA TRP A 642 5.80 -8.87 -0.94
C TRP A 642 5.96 -7.58 -0.16
N HIS A 643 6.79 -6.67 -0.64
CA HIS A 643 6.90 -5.34 -0.04
C HIS A 643 5.57 -4.61 -0.13
N GLY A 644 5.11 -4.07 0.99
CA GLY A 644 3.91 -3.23 1.11
C GLY A 644 4.31 -1.76 1.25
N ASP A 645 3.66 -0.86 0.48
CA ASP A 645 3.67 0.57 0.75
C ASP A 645 2.34 0.90 1.41
N GLN A 646 2.26 0.85 2.73
CA GLN A 646 1.10 1.39 3.44
C GLN A 646 1.37 2.87 3.75
N PRO A 647 0.57 3.81 3.23
CA PRO A 647 0.58 5.16 3.77
C PRO A 647 0.11 5.07 5.21
N GLY A 648 0.85 5.66 6.14
CA GLY A 648 0.44 5.72 7.54
C GLY A 648 -0.87 6.48 7.74
N ARG A 649 -1.36 6.52 8.96
CA ARG A 649 -2.58 7.24 9.36
C ARG A 649 -2.47 8.74 9.03
N PRO A 650 -3.40 9.33 8.25
CA PRO A 650 -3.43 10.78 8.02
C PRO A 650 -3.67 11.56 9.33
N ILE A 651 -3.13 12.78 9.42
CA ILE A 651 -3.23 13.61 10.63
C ILE A 651 -4.68 13.89 11.05
N GLU A 652 -5.61 14.04 10.09
CA GLU A 652 -7.02 14.29 10.37
C GLU A 652 -7.68 13.08 11.08
N LEU A 653 -7.31 11.86 10.64
CA LEU A 653 -7.76 10.64 11.32
C LEU A 653 -7.07 10.51 12.68
N GLY A 654 -5.79 10.83 12.78
CA GLY A 654 -5.04 10.82 14.04
C GLY A 654 -5.64 11.76 15.09
N ARG A 655 -5.98 12.99 14.69
CA ARG A 655 -6.68 13.93 15.58
C ARG A 655 -8.05 13.41 16.02
N ALA A 656 -8.80 12.79 15.10
CA ALA A 656 -10.09 12.19 15.42
C ALA A 656 -9.95 10.99 16.39
N VAL A 657 -8.90 10.19 16.26
CA VAL A 657 -8.58 9.11 17.23
C VAL A 657 -8.29 9.69 18.61
N GLY A 658 -7.49 10.74 18.69
CA GLY A 658 -7.22 11.41 19.97
C GLY A 658 -8.46 12.02 20.60
N GLU A 659 -9.28 12.73 19.82
CA GLU A 659 -10.56 13.29 20.29
C GLU A 659 -11.52 12.19 20.79
N PHE A 660 -11.57 11.07 20.10
CA PHE A 660 -12.38 9.91 20.49
C PHE A 660 -11.92 9.34 21.83
N ILE A 661 -10.61 9.10 22.01
CA ILE A 661 -10.05 8.61 23.27
C ILE A 661 -10.44 9.55 24.42
N ARG A 662 -10.27 10.86 24.24
CA ARG A 662 -10.65 11.86 25.23
C ARG A 662 -12.15 11.82 25.54
N THR A 663 -13.01 11.75 24.53
CA THR A 663 -14.48 11.73 24.66
C THR A 663 -14.94 10.48 25.43
N VAL A 664 -14.40 9.31 25.12
CA VAL A 664 -14.74 8.05 25.80
C VAL A 664 -14.29 8.07 27.26
N ARG A 665 -13.11 8.61 27.54
CA ARG A 665 -12.59 8.71 28.92
C ARG A 665 -13.36 9.72 29.79
N ASP A 666 -13.83 10.81 29.22
CA ASP A 666 -14.58 11.83 29.95
C ASP A 666 -16.03 11.37 30.27
N ALA A 667 -16.53 10.35 29.56
CA ALA A 667 -17.84 9.78 29.78
C ALA A 667 -17.85 8.77 30.94
N LYS A 668 -19.00 8.63 31.60
CA LYS A 668 -19.19 7.54 32.58
C LYS A 668 -19.25 6.19 31.86
N PRO A 669 -18.81 5.06 32.50
CA PRO A 669 -18.71 3.77 31.81
C PRO A 669 -19.98 3.35 31.05
N ALA A 670 -21.17 3.51 31.64
CA ALA A 670 -22.43 3.16 30.98
C ALA A 670 -22.77 4.09 29.79
N GLU A 671 -22.42 5.38 29.90
CA GLU A 671 -22.59 6.35 28.81
C GLU A 671 -21.57 6.08 27.69
N ALA A 672 -20.35 5.71 28.06
CA ALA A 672 -19.31 5.33 27.13
C ALA A 672 -19.68 4.07 26.32
N ILE A 673 -20.16 3.00 26.95
CA ILE A 673 -20.66 1.80 26.25
C ILE A 673 -21.76 2.19 25.25
N LYS A 674 -22.72 2.99 25.68
CA LYS A 674 -23.82 3.44 24.81
C LYS A 674 -23.30 4.27 23.64
N LEU A 675 -22.35 5.18 23.87
CA LEU A 675 -21.69 5.96 22.84
C LEU A 675 -21.02 5.04 21.80
N LEU A 676 -20.27 4.01 22.26
CA LEU A 676 -19.56 3.06 21.43
C LEU A 676 -20.52 2.23 20.55
N HIS A 677 -21.66 1.80 21.10
CA HIS A 677 -22.67 1.11 20.33
C HIS A 677 -23.36 2.02 19.32
N ASP A 678 -23.92 3.15 19.78
CA ASP A 678 -24.82 3.97 18.98
C ASP A 678 -24.09 4.77 17.90
N GLN A 679 -22.86 5.23 18.16
CA GLN A 679 -22.12 6.12 17.25
C GLN A 679 -20.92 5.47 16.55
N HIS A 680 -20.36 4.42 17.16
CA HIS A 680 -19.14 3.79 16.65
C HIS A 680 -19.34 2.36 16.14
N SER A 681 -20.58 1.86 16.20
CA SER A 681 -20.98 0.55 15.67
C SER A 681 -20.22 -0.64 16.27
N LEU A 682 -19.76 -0.53 17.54
CA LEU A 682 -19.07 -1.61 18.23
C LEU A 682 -20.07 -2.65 18.74
N ASP A 683 -19.72 -3.94 18.67
CA ASP A 683 -20.45 -4.95 19.42
C ASP A 683 -20.13 -4.88 20.93
N GLU A 684 -20.80 -5.68 21.73
CA GLU A 684 -20.68 -5.65 23.20
C GLU A 684 -19.24 -5.94 23.65
N LEU A 685 -18.63 -6.99 23.09
CA LEU A 685 -17.27 -7.38 23.45
C LEU A 685 -16.24 -6.35 22.95
N ALA A 686 -16.42 -5.76 21.78
CA ALA A 686 -15.57 -4.69 21.29
C ALA A 686 -15.61 -3.46 22.21
N ALA A 687 -16.82 -3.06 22.64
CA ALA A 687 -17.00 -1.92 23.53
C ALA A 687 -16.33 -2.16 24.90
N GLN A 688 -16.50 -3.36 25.47
CA GLN A 688 -15.87 -3.75 26.74
C GLN A 688 -14.34 -3.80 26.62
N ASN A 689 -13.80 -4.42 25.59
CA ASN A 689 -12.37 -4.50 25.33
C ASN A 689 -11.73 -3.11 25.16
N LEU A 690 -12.42 -2.20 24.46
CA LEU A 690 -11.94 -0.84 24.27
C LEU A 690 -11.87 -0.07 25.58
N LEU A 691 -12.91 -0.16 26.41
CA LEU A 691 -12.94 0.49 27.72
C LEU A 691 -11.87 -0.09 28.66
N SER A 692 -11.70 -1.42 28.69
CA SER A 692 -10.64 -2.08 29.46
C SER A 692 -9.27 -1.57 29.05
N TYR A 693 -9.02 -1.49 27.73
CA TYR A 693 -7.74 -1.00 27.17
C TYR A 693 -7.41 0.43 27.59
N LEU A 694 -8.39 1.34 27.54
CA LEU A 694 -8.21 2.73 27.98
C LEU A 694 -8.06 2.84 29.51
N THR A 695 -8.74 1.99 30.26
CA THR A 695 -8.65 1.96 31.73
C THR A 695 -7.29 1.44 32.16
N GLU A 696 -6.82 0.32 31.63
CA GLU A 696 -5.51 -0.25 31.92
C GLU A 696 -4.38 0.72 31.56
N GLN A 697 -4.52 1.44 30.45
CA GLN A 697 -3.57 2.50 30.08
C GLN A 697 -3.55 3.62 31.13
N ALA A 698 -4.73 4.07 31.58
CA ALA A 698 -4.84 5.10 32.61
C ALA A 698 -4.28 4.64 33.97
N GLU A 699 -4.47 3.37 34.33
CA GLU A 699 -3.91 2.78 35.55
C GLU A 699 -2.39 2.64 35.46
N SER A 700 -1.84 2.30 34.29
CA SER A 700 -0.41 2.10 34.07
C SER A 700 0.37 3.40 34.08
N THR A 701 -0.14 4.45 33.48
CA THR A 701 0.58 5.72 33.23
C THR A 701 -0.01 6.93 33.94
N GLY A 702 -1.19 6.81 34.55
CA GLY A 702 -1.93 7.93 35.16
C GLY A 702 -2.50 8.93 34.15
N VAL A 703 -2.07 8.86 32.89
CA VAL A 703 -2.47 9.76 31.80
C VAL A 703 -2.57 8.94 30.51
N VAL A 704 -3.60 9.20 29.69
CA VAL A 704 -3.76 8.53 28.38
C VAL A 704 -3.49 9.55 27.27
N PRO A 705 -2.73 9.21 26.22
CA PRO A 705 -2.51 10.10 25.10
C PRO A 705 -3.83 10.34 24.34
N ASP A 706 -4.03 11.59 23.91
CA ASP A 706 -5.18 12.03 23.15
C ASP A 706 -4.82 13.20 22.18
N ASP A 707 -5.82 13.88 21.58
CA ASP A 707 -5.59 15.01 20.67
C ASP A 707 -4.92 16.23 21.35
N ARG A 708 -4.88 16.27 22.68
CA ARG A 708 -4.32 17.37 23.50
C ARG A 708 -3.23 16.95 24.46
N THR A 709 -2.89 15.66 24.47
CA THR A 709 -1.92 15.11 25.41
C THR A 709 -1.04 14.10 24.72
N ILE A 710 0.25 14.33 24.76
CA ILE A 710 1.29 13.37 24.37
C ILE A 710 1.87 12.79 25.65
N VAL A 711 2.03 11.48 25.73
CA VAL A 711 2.65 10.79 26.87
C VAL A 711 4.03 10.30 26.47
N ILE A 712 5.03 10.69 27.27
CA ILE A 712 6.41 10.23 27.13
C ILE A 712 6.65 9.21 28.24
N GLU A 713 6.46 7.96 27.90
CA GLU A 713 6.64 6.84 28.81
C GLU A 713 8.07 6.33 28.75
N ARG A 714 8.68 6.12 29.95
CA ARG A 714 10.03 5.54 30.07
C ARG A 714 9.97 4.29 30.91
N PHE A 715 10.62 3.23 30.45
CA PHE A 715 10.82 2.00 31.20
C PHE A 715 12.16 1.37 30.83
N ARG A 716 12.63 0.42 31.63
CA ARG A 716 13.83 -0.36 31.31
C ARG A 716 13.43 -1.66 30.65
N ASP A 717 14.16 -2.03 29.60
CA ASP A 717 14.03 -3.35 28.99
C ASP A 717 14.80 -4.43 29.80
N GLU A 718 14.73 -5.68 29.37
CA GLU A 718 15.31 -6.83 30.08
C GLU A 718 16.83 -6.78 30.19
N ILE A 719 17.50 -6.05 29.27
CA ILE A 719 18.96 -5.87 29.29
C ILE A 719 19.40 -4.60 30.03
N GLY A 720 18.44 -3.83 30.56
CA GLY A 720 18.69 -2.63 31.36
C GLY A 720 18.73 -1.32 30.56
N ASP A 721 18.60 -1.35 29.21
CA ASP A 721 18.53 -0.14 28.39
C ASP A 721 17.21 0.61 28.61
N TRP A 722 17.26 1.93 28.47
CA TRP A 722 16.06 2.75 28.50
C TRP A 722 15.26 2.64 27.20
N ARG A 723 13.98 2.33 27.35
CA ARG A 723 12.97 2.51 26.31
C ARG A 723 12.18 3.77 26.61
N VAL A 724 12.13 4.67 25.64
CA VAL A 724 11.33 5.90 25.72
C VAL A 724 10.29 5.85 24.60
N CYS A 725 9.02 5.75 25.00
CA CYS A 725 7.89 5.73 24.08
C CYS A 725 7.19 7.08 24.10
N LEU A 726 7.23 7.81 22.98
CA LEU A 726 6.44 9.01 22.78
C LEU A 726 5.11 8.56 22.17
N LEU A 727 4.07 8.47 23.00
CA LEU A 727 2.74 8.00 22.63
C LEU A 727 1.88 9.16 22.13
N SER A 728 1.40 9.07 20.89
CA SER A 728 0.64 10.11 20.24
C SER A 728 -0.16 9.53 19.07
N PRO A 729 -1.38 10.01 18.76
CA PRO A 729 -2.25 9.42 17.74
C PRO A 729 -2.01 9.98 16.33
N PHE A 730 -1.03 10.85 16.12
CA PHE A 730 -0.94 11.73 14.93
C PHE A 730 -0.49 11.03 13.64
N GLY A 731 -0.07 9.76 13.69
CA GLY A 731 0.22 8.96 12.52
C GLY A 731 1.69 8.97 12.07
N THR A 732 2.07 7.93 11.36
CA THR A 732 3.43 7.71 10.82
C THR A 732 3.97 8.89 9.99
N PRO A 733 3.18 9.57 9.14
CA PRO A 733 3.69 10.71 8.37
C PRO A 733 4.20 11.89 9.24
N VAL A 734 3.69 11.99 10.48
CA VAL A 734 4.14 12.99 11.48
C VAL A 734 5.27 12.42 12.33
N HIS A 735 5.16 11.17 12.78
CA HIS A 735 6.11 10.55 13.70
C HIS A 735 7.47 10.24 13.05
N ALA A 736 7.49 9.81 11.80
CA ALA A 736 8.72 9.44 11.12
C ALA A 736 9.72 10.60 10.99
N PRO A 737 9.36 11.78 10.47
CA PRO A 737 10.26 12.93 10.42
C PRO A 737 10.62 13.44 11.82
N TRP A 738 9.71 13.35 12.78
CA TRP A 738 9.99 13.73 14.17
C TRP A 738 11.03 12.82 14.81
N ALA A 739 10.88 11.50 14.67
CA ALA A 739 11.85 10.50 15.16
C ALA A 739 13.25 10.72 14.56
N MET A 740 13.32 10.99 13.25
CA MET A 740 14.58 11.27 12.57
C MET A 740 15.27 12.53 13.11
N ALA A 741 14.50 13.57 13.38
CA ALA A 741 15.04 14.81 13.95
C ALA A 741 15.49 14.63 15.41
N ILE A 742 14.75 13.85 16.22
CA ILE A 742 15.13 13.48 17.59
C ILE A 742 16.43 12.68 17.56
N GLU A 743 16.53 11.64 16.73
CA GLU A 743 17.74 10.81 16.60
C GLU A 743 18.98 11.66 16.31
N HIS A 744 18.86 12.60 15.36
CA HIS A 744 19.95 13.51 15.05
C HIS A 744 20.33 14.41 16.22
N THR A 745 19.35 15.04 16.86
CA THR A 745 19.59 16.00 17.95
C THR A 745 20.22 15.33 19.16
N LEU A 746 19.74 14.13 19.52
CA LEU A 746 20.32 13.36 20.63
C LEU A 746 21.71 12.84 20.28
N GLY A 747 21.93 12.40 19.04
CA GLY A 747 23.24 11.98 18.55
C GLY A 747 24.27 13.09 18.62
N GLU A 748 23.94 14.29 18.18
CA GLU A 748 24.83 15.47 18.27
C GLU A 748 25.10 15.92 19.71
N ARG A 749 24.06 15.92 20.57
CA ARG A 749 24.23 16.38 21.98
C ARG A 749 25.00 15.41 22.85
N HIS A 750 24.74 14.12 22.72
CA HIS A 750 25.26 13.11 23.63
C HIS A 750 26.37 12.26 23.02
N GLY A 751 26.65 12.39 21.71
CA GLY A 751 27.65 11.59 21.01
C GLY A 751 27.35 10.09 20.97
N ILE A 752 26.07 9.71 21.01
CA ILE A 752 25.58 8.34 21.05
C ILE A 752 24.77 7.99 19.83
N LYS A 753 24.76 6.72 19.48
CA LYS A 753 23.83 6.19 18.50
C LYS A 753 22.51 5.89 19.21
N VAL A 754 21.44 6.57 18.82
CA VAL A 754 20.08 6.32 19.26
C VAL A 754 19.40 5.43 18.24
N GLU A 755 18.74 4.37 18.68
CA GLU A 755 17.89 3.57 17.81
C GLU A 755 16.46 4.10 17.89
N THR A 756 15.90 4.51 16.77
CA THR A 756 14.54 5.06 16.69
C THR A 756 13.61 4.14 15.93
N MET A 757 12.37 4.05 16.38
CA MET A 757 11.28 3.32 15.76
C MET A 757 10.03 4.19 15.79
N TRP A 758 9.17 4.05 14.81
CA TRP A 758 7.93 4.83 14.76
C TRP A 758 6.78 4.05 14.13
N GLY A 759 5.57 4.45 14.47
CA GLY A 759 4.32 3.89 13.93
C GLY A 759 3.21 4.95 13.97
N ASP A 760 1.98 4.54 13.71
CA ASP A 760 0.84 5.44 13.72
C ASP A 760 0.48 5.95 15.14
N ASP A 761 0.91 5.24 16.19
CA ASP A 761 0.57 5.54 17.58
C ASP A 761 1.75 6.14 18.38
N GLY A 762 2.88 6.44 17.73
CA GLY A 762 4.00 7.12 18.40
C GLY A 762 5.39 6.77 17.89
N ILE A 763 6.38 7.11 18.73
CA ILE A 763 7.82 6.93 18.49
C ILE A 763 8.40 6.16 19.65
N VAL A 764 9.29 5.21 19.37
CA VAL A 764 10.08 4.47 20.37
C VAL A 764 11.55 4.81 20.18
N LEU A 765 12.22 5.13 21.28
CA LEU A 765 13.67 5.35 21.32
C LEU A 765 14.28 4.28 22.22
N ARG A 766 15.39 3.70 21.79
CA ARG A 766 16.25 2.88 22.63
C ARG A 766 17.53 3.65 22.95
N LEU A 767 17.78 3.83 24.23
CA LEU A 767 18.91 4.60 24.75
C LEU A 767 19.76 3.70 25.65
N PRO A 768 21.09 3.72 25.51
CA PRO A 768 21.96 2.97 26.40
C PRO A 768 21.83 3.47 27.84
N GLU A 769 22.12 2.61 28.83
CA GLU A 769 21.99 2.88 30.25
C GLU A 769 22.70 4.16 30.72
N ALA A 770 23.74 4.60 30.01
CA ALA A 770 24.52 5.79 30.31
C ALA A 770 23.74 7.13 30.31
N ILE A 771 22.51 7.15 29.81
CA ILE A 771 21.68 8.38 29.73
C ILE A 771 20.58 8.32 30.81
N GLU A 772 20.90 8.72 32.00
CA GLU A 772 19.90 8.80 33.08
C GLU A 772 18.99 10.05 32.99
N ASN A 773 19.49 11.16 32.44
CA ASN A 773 18.80 12.45 32.42
C ASN A 773 18.43 12.91 31.01
N LEU A 774 17.46 12.21 30.39
CA LEU A 774 16.81 12.73 29.19
C LEU A 774 15.75 13.76 29.60
N GLU A 775 15.92 15.01 29.16
CA GLU A 775 14.91 16.05 29.37
C GLU A 775 13.82 15.98 28.30
N ILE A 776 12.58 16.26 28.68
CA ILE A 776 11.45 16.33 27.71
C ILE A 776 11.78 17.29 26.56
N THR A 777 12.48 18.38 26.84
CA THR A 777 12.90 19.40 25.88
C THR A 777 13.78 18.84 24.75
N ASP A 778 14.46 17.70 24.98
CA ASP A 778 15.28 17.05 23.97
C ASP A 778 14.44 16.33 22.91
N LEU A 779 13.19 16.01 23.24
CA LEU A 779 12.22 15.36 22.36
C LEU A 779 11.25 16.34 21.70
N LEU A 780 11.03 17.51 22.32
CA LEU A 780 10.13 18.55 21.83
C LEU A 780 10.94 19.62 21.09
N LEU A 781 11.18 19.39 19.82
CA LEU A 781 12.02 20.22 18.96
C LEU A 781 11.31 21.54 18.59
N ASP A 782 12.09 22.57 18.20
CA ASP A 782 11.55 23.84 17.77
C ASP A 782 10.82 23.71 16.42
N PRO A 783 9.53 24.13 16.31
CA PRO A 783 8.78 24.05 15.07
C PRO A 783 9.39 24.90 13.93
N LEU A 784 10.25 25.89 14.24
CA LEU A 784 10.93 26.69 13.22
C LEU A 784 12.15 25.96 12.62
N GLU A 785 12.80 25.10 13.39
CA GLU A 785 14.02 24.40 12.99
C GLU A 785 13.75 22.98 12.44
N ILE A 786 12.57 22.41 12.72
CA ILE A 786 12.26 21.01 12.42
C ILE A 786 12.39 20.66 10.93
N GLU A 787 11.96 21.55 10.04
CA GLU A 787 12.04 21.31 8.61
C GLU A 787 13.50 21.23 8.13
N GLU A 788 14.34 22.13 8.63
CA GLU A 788 15.78 22.14 8.34
C GLU A 788 16.46 20.87 8.87
N LEU A 789 16.14 20.46 10.09
CA LEU A 789 16.67 19.24 10.69
C LEU A 789 16.27 17.98 9.88
N VAL A 790 15.00 17.91 9.48
CA VAL A 790 14.50 16.81 8.65
C VAL A 790 15.23 16.77 7.31
N VAL A 791 15.30 17.91 6.61
CA VAL A 791 15.94 18.03 5.30
C VAL A 791 17.43 17.68 5.35
N ALA A 792 18.16 18.12 6.39
CA ALA A 792 19.57 17.84 6.54
C ALA A 792 19.88 16.34 6.77
N ASN A 793 18.97 15.60 7.39
CA ASN A 793 19.16 14.18 7.71
C ASN A 793 18.56 13.23 6.68
N LEU A 794 17.60 13.70 5.90
CA LEU A 794 16.89 12.91 4.89
C LEU A 794 17.81 12.13 3.93
N PRO A 795 18.92 12.70 3.39
CA PRO A 795 19.81 12.02 2.45
C PRO A 795 20.51 10.77 3.03
N ARG A 796 20.54 10.62 4.36
CA ARG A 796 21.16 9.47 5.04
C ARG A 796 20.21 8.28 5.17
N THR A 797 18.94 8.45 4.81
CA THR A 797 17.90 7.44 5.01
C THR A 797 17.78 6.49 3.81
N SER A 798 17.42 5.24 4.07
CA SER A 798 17.05 4.26 3.03
C SER A 798 15.84 4.73 2.21
N LEU A 799 14.90 5.45 2.83
CA LEU A 799 13.77 6.07 2.16
C LEU A 799 14.22 7.01 1.04
N PHE A 800 15.17 7.91 1.34
CA PHE A 800 15.67 8.86 0.34
C PHE A 800 16.35 8.15 -0.84
N ALA A 801 17.19 7.15 -0.53
CA ALA A 801 17.87 6.36 -1.57
C ALA A 801 16.85 5.61 -2.46
N ALA A 802 15.81 5.05 -1.88
CA ALA A 802 14.73 4.38 -2.61
C ALA A 802 13.95 5.36 -3.51
N ARG A 803 13.52 6.51 -2.96
CA ARG A 803 12.78 7.53 -3.71
C ARG A 803 13.65 8.18 -4.78
N PHE A 804 14.94 8.43 -4.51
CA PHE A 804 15.87 8.94 -5.52
C PHE A 804 16.01 7.98 -6.71
N ARG A 805 16.15 6.68 -6.44
CA ARG A 805 16.17 5.65 -7.50
C ARG A 805 14.91 5.71 -8.36
N GLU A 806 13.73 5.83 -7.74
CA GLU A 806 12.46 5.92 -8.45
C GLU A 806 12.33 7.21 -9.25
N CYS A 807 12.68 8.37 -8.68
CA CYS A 807 12.69 9.66 -9.37
C CYS A 807 13.67 9.66 -10.55
N ALA A 808 14.88 9.14 -10.36
CA ALA A 808 15.88 9.02 -11.41
C ALA A 808 15.44 8.08 -12.56
N ALA A 809 14.70 7.02 -12.22
CA ALA A 809 14.13 6.14 -13.23
C ALA A 809 12.97 6.80 -13.99
N ARG A 810 12.06 7.51 -13.31
CA ARG A 810 10.94 8.23 -13.94
C ARG A 810 11.44 9.38 -14.82
N SER A 811 12.47 10.09 -14.41
CA SER A 811 13.10 11.17 -15.21
C SER A 811 13.95 10.68 -16.39
N LEU A 812 13.97 9.37 -16.66
CA LEU A 812 14.77 8.75 -17.73
C LEU A 812 16.30 8.88 -17.56
N LEU A 813 16.78 9.19 -16.37
CA LEU A 813 18.22 9.21 -16.07
C LEU A 813 18.77 7.79 -15.90
N LEU A 814 18.03 6.93 -15.18
CA LEU A 814 18.35 5.53 -14.96
C LEU A 814 17.35 4.63 -15.70
N PRO A 815 17.60 4.24 -16.96
CA PRO A 815 16.70 3.37 -17.70
C PRO A 815 16.54 2.02 -16.99
N ARG A 816 15.30 1.63 -16.70
CA ARG A 816 14.93 0.37 -16.03
C ARG A 816 15.10 -0.84 -16.95
N ARG A 817 14.88 -0.64 -18.27
CA ARG A 817 14.91 -1.71 -19.27
C ARG A 817 15.83 -1.34 -20.42
N ARG A 818 16.68 -2.29 -20.76
CA ARG A 818 17.30 -2.37 -22.09
C ARG A 818 16.37 -3.17 -22.99
N PRO A 819 16.44 -3.05 -24.33
CA PRO A 819 15.46 -3.68 -25.22
C PRO A 819 15.23 -5.17 -25.00
N ASP A 820 16.23 -5.89 -24.49
CA ASP A 820 16.24 -7.34 -24.39
C ASP A 820 16.53 -7.86 -22.96
N GLN A 821 16.69 -6.98 -21.97
CA GLN A 821 17.03 -7.39 -20.62
C GLN A 821 16.44 -6.45 -19.55
N ARG A 822 15.90 -7.04 -18.49
CA ARG A 822 15.58 -6.35 -17.24
C ARG A 822 16.88 -6.11 -16.46
N THR A 823 17.04 -4.93 -15.87
CA THR A 823 18.12 -4.65 -14.93
C THR A 823 17.68 -5.12 -13.54
N PRO A 824 18.37 -6.04 -12.87
CA PRO A 824 18.04 -6.47 -11.52
C PRO A 824 17.98 -5.29 -10.52
N LEU A 825 17.17 -5.40 -9.49
CA LEU A 825 16.92 -4.30 -8.55
C LEU A 825 18.20 -3.88 -7.81
N TRP A 826 19.04 -4.84 -7.43
CA TRP A 826 20.31 -4.55 -6.77
C TRP A 826 21.27 -3.72 -7.66
N GLN A 827 21.31 -4.00 -8.98
CA GLN A 827 22.09 -3.17 -9.91
C GLN A 827 21.49 -1.77 -10.10
N GLN A 828 20.15 -1.66 -10.03
CA GLN A 828 19.48 -0.37 -10.06
C GLN A 828 19.81 0.43 -8.79
N ARG A 829 19.81 -0.22 -7.61
CA ARG A 829 20.22 0.40 -6.33
C ARG A 829 21.65 0.92 -6.40
N GLN A 830 22.60 0.09 -6.85
CA GLN A 830 24.00 0.51 -6.99
C GLN A 830 24.17 1.71 -7.93
N ARG A 831 23.56 1.67 -9.11
CA ARG A 831 23.61 2.79 -10.07
C ARG A 831 22.95 4.05 -9.54
N ALA A 832 21.90 3.91 -8.77
CA ALA A 832 21.24 5.05 -8.13
C ALA A 832 22.13 5.66 -7.06
N ALA A 833 22.85 4.86 -6.27
CA ALA A 833 23.82 5.34 -5.29
C ALA A 833 24.98 6.08 -5.96
N ASP A 834 25.53 5.52 -7.07
CA ASP A 834 26.59 6.19 -7.86
C ASP A 834 26.10 7.54 -8.42
N LEU A 835 24.87 7.58 -8.95
CA LEU A 835 24.27 8.82 -9.45
C LEU A 835 24.02 9.82 -8.32
N LEU A 836 23.57 9.35 -7.15
CA LEU A 836 23.32 10.20 -5.98
C LEU A 836 24.62 10.86 -5.51
N ALA A 837 25.72 10.12 -5.45
CA ALA A 837 27.02 10.65 -5.06
C ALA A 837 27.51 11.76 -6.01
N VAL A 838 27.22 11.65 -7.32
CA VAL A 838 27.54 12.70 -8.29
C VAL A 838 26.56 13.87 -8.17
N ALA A 839 25.27 13.58 -8.07
CA ALA A 839 24.20 14.60 -7.99
C ALA A 839 24.35 15.48 -6.73
N ALA A 840 24.80 14.89 -5.62
CA ALA A 840 25.02 15.59 -4.35
C ALA A 840 26.02 16.77 -4.44
N LYS A 841 26.92 16.75 -5.42
CA LYS A 841 27.85 17.85 -5.70
C LYS A 841 27.16 19.09 -6.30
N TYR A 842 25.90 18.96 -6.71
CA TYR A 842 25.15 20.01 -7.40
C TYR A 842 23.84 20.30 -6.64
N PRO A 843 23.82 21.35 -5.80
CA PRO A 843 22.67 21.71 -4.98
C PRO A 843 21.37 21.91 -5.76
N SER A 844 21.46 22.43 -6.98
CA SER A 844 20.33 22.68 -7.86
C SER A 844 19.92 21.48 -8.72
N PHE A 845 20.46 20.26 -8.45
CA PHE A 845 20.12 19.09 -9.26
C PHE A 845 18.63 18.75 -9.14
N PRO A 846 17.82 18.89 -10.24
CA PRO A 846 16.37 18.85 -10.15
C PRO A 846 15.81 17.57 -9.53
N ILE A 847 16.44 16.43 -9.74
CA ILE A 847 15.94 15.14 -9.23
C ILE A 847 16.25 14.94 -7.74
N LEU A 848 17.28 15.59 -7.19
CA LEU A 848 17.48 15.68 -5.75
C LEU A 848 16.38 16.52 -5.09
N LEU A 849 16.07 17.67 -5.68
CA LEU A 849 15.01 18.54 -5.20
C LEU A 849 13.64 17.84 -5.24
N GLU A 850 13.36 17.13 -6.33
CA GLU A 850 12.14 16.33 -6.46
C GLU A 850 12.08 15.20 -5.44
N THR A 851 13.19 14.51 -5.20
CA THR A 851 13.24 13.43 -4.20
C THR A 851 12.96 13.96 -2.80
N SER A 852 13.56 15.10 -2.46
CA SER A 852 13.33 15.77 -1.17
C SER A 852 11.88 16.20 -1.03
N ARG A 853 11.28 16.81 -2.07
CA ARG A 853 9.88 17.19 -2.08
C ARG A 853 8.97 15.96 -1.86
N GLU A 854 9.22 14.87 -2.61
CA GLU A 854 8.46 13.61 -2.48
C GLU A 854 8.54 13.06 -1.05
N CYS A 855 9.73 13.05 -0.45
CA CYS A 855 9.88 12.57 0.92
C CYS A 855 9.17 13.46 1.95
N ILE A 856 9.29 14.79 1.82
CA ILE A 856 8.80 15.76 2.81
C ILE A 856 7.29 15.97 2.71
N GLN A 857 6.72 15.89 1.51
CA GLN A 857 5.31 16.26 1.26
C GLN A 857 4.42 15.07 0.94
N ASP A 858 4.94 14.01 0.28
CA ASP A 858 4.12 12.90 -0.19
C ASP A 858 4.23 11.67 0.75
N VAL A 859 5.37 11.51 1.45
CA VAL A 859 5.59 10.42 2.41
C VAL A 859 5.46 10.91 3.84
N PHE A 860 6.12 12.00 4.17
CA PHE A 860 6.01 12.69 5.45
C PHE A 860 4.96 13.81 5.34
N ASP A 861 4.45 14.22 6.48
CA ASP A 861 3.63 15.44 6.62
C ASP A 861 4.36 16.42 7.55
N VAL A 862 5.47 17.00 7.06
CA VAL A 862 6.26 17.96 7.82
C VAL A 862 5.44 19.20 8.18
N PRO A 863 4.54 19.73 7.34
CA PRO A 863 3.64 20.81 7.76
C PRO A 863 2.80 20.45 8.98
N ALA A 864 2.19 19.25 9.01
CA ALA A 864 1.43 18.79 10.17
C ALA A 864 2.32 18.60 11.41
N LEU A 865 3.56 18.12 11.25
CA LEU A 865 4.52 18.05 12.35
C LEU A 865 4.82 19.44 12.93
N LYS A 866 5.05 20.45 12.07
CA LYS A 866 5.23 21.86 12.51
C LYS A 866 4.02 22.35 13.30
N ASP A 867 2.81 22.06 12.87
CA ASP A 867 1.57 22.42 13.57
C ASP A 867 1.46 21.73 14.94
N VAL A 868 1.84 20.45 15.04
CA VAL A 868 1.85 19.71 16.31
C VAL A 868 2.87 20.30 17.27
N LEU A 869 4.12 20.53 16.82
CA LEU A 869 5.17 21.13 17.63
C LEU A 869 4.83 22.58 18.03
N GLY A 870 4.26 23.36 17.14
CA GLY A 870 3.73 24.70 17.43
C GLY A 870 2.62 24.68 18.48
N SER A 871 1.73 23.68 18.43
CA SER A 871 0.68 23.47 19.42
C SER A 871 1.23 23.07 20.78
N LEU A 872 2.32 22.29 20.83
CA LEU A 872 3.05 21.96 22.05
C LEU A 872 3.71 23.21 22.65
N GLN A 873 4.38 24.02 21.85
CA GLN A 873 5.01 25.28 22.25
C GLN A 873 3.97 26.29 22.77
N ALA A 874 2.82 26.37 22.11
CA ALA A 874 1.69 27.18 22.53
C ALA A 874 0.89 26.59 23.72
N ARG A 875 1.27 25.42 24.24
CA ARG A 875 0.57 24.68 25.31
C ARG A 875 -0.89 24.32 25.01
N LEU A 876 -1.24 24.25 23.75
CA LEU A 876 -2.53 23.69 23.28
C LEU A 876 -2.52 22.18 23.37
N ILE A 877 -1.36 21.57 23.15
CA ILE A 877 -1.06 20.17 23.45
C ILE A 877 -0.05 20.16 24.62
N ARG A 878 -0.25 19.26 25.57
CA ARG A 878 0.68 19.05 26.71
C ARG A 878 1.48 17.79 26.51
N ALA A 879 2.76 17.80 26.86
CA ALA A 879 3.61 16.62 27.00
C ALA A 879 3.73 16.24 28.47
N VAL A 880 3.52 14.97 28.79
CA VAL A 880 3.60 14.43 30.16
C VAL A 880 4.57 13.27 30.19
N GLN A 881 5.61 13.36 31.01
CA GLN A 881 6.55 12.26 31.20
C GLN A 881 6.09 11.37 32.36
N VAL A 882 6.18 10.05 32.12
CA VAL A 882 5.82 9.02 33.10
C VAL A 882 6.89 7.92 33.10
N ASP A 883 7.33 7.50 34.30
CA ASP A 883 8.19 6.34 34.42
C ASP A 883 7.33 5.14 34.85
N THR A 884 7.43 4.05 34.12
CA THR A 884 6.67 2.82 34.37
C THR A 884 7.60 1.64 34.60
N PRO A 885 7.21 0.66 35.43
CA PRO A 885 8.05 -0.52 35.66
C PRO A 885 8.16 -1.44 34.43
N LYS A 886 7.20 -1.38 33.52
CA LYS A 886 7.12 -2.15 32.27
C LYS A 886 6.31 -1.36 31.25
N ALA A 887 6.40 -1.75 29.99
CA ALA A 887 5.63 -1.15 28.90
C ALA A 887 4.13 -1.14 29.21
N SER A 888 3.49 0.02 29.07
CA SER A 888 2.03 0.18 29.18
C SER A 888 1.31 -0.49 28.01
N PRO A 889 -0.01 -0.71 28.08
CA PRO A 889 -0.76 -1.31 26.99
C PRO A 889 -0.60 -0.59 25.63
N PHE A 890 -0.50 0.74 25.61
CA PHE A 890 -0.28 1.50 24.37
C PHE A 890 1.15 1.32 23.86
N SER A 891 2.15 1.34 24.74
CA SER A 891 3.53 1.06 24.36
C SER A 891 3.70 -0.36 23.83
N GLN A 892 3.04 -1.36 24.41
CA GLN A 892 3.02 -2.73 23.89
C GLN A 892 2.42 -2.79 22.49
N SER A 893 1.27 -2.13 22.26
CA SER A 893 0.64 -2.06 20.94
C SER A 893 1.53 -1.37 19.90
N LEU A 894 2.21 -0.28 20.29
CA LEU A 894 3.14 0.44 19.41
C LEU A 894 4.33 -0.44 19.01
N LEU A 895 4.93 -1.15 19.95
CA LEU A 895 6.03 -2.09 19.72
C LEU A 895 5.60 -3.25 18.83
N PHE A 896 4.37 -3.78 19.03
CA PHE A 896 3.79 -4.82 18.19
C PHE A 896 3.67 -4.38 16.73
N ASN A 897 3.03 -3.26 16.50
CA ASN A 897 2.79 -2.73 15.14
C ASN A 897 4.10 -2.47 14.41
N TRP A 898 5.11 -1.97 15.12
CA TRP A 898 6.42 -1.71 14.54
C TRP A 898 7.11 -2.99 14.09
N ILE A 899 7.13 -4.05 14.89
CA ILE A 899 7.76 -5.32 14.53
C ILE A 899 7.10 -5.89 13.28
N ALA A 900 5.77 -5.88 13.21
CA ALA A 900 5.01 -6.36 12.06
C ALA A 900 5.32 -5.54 10.80
N ALA A 901 5.37 -4.21 10.89
CA ALA A 901 5.69 -3.33 9.77
C ALA A 901 7.15 -3.50 9.32
N TYR A 902 8.11 -3.51 10.26
CA TYR A 902 9.53 -3.62 9.96
C TYR A 902 9.89 -4.93 9.26
N MET A 903 9.23 -6.02 9.62
CA MET A 903 9.46 -7.33 9.01
C MET A 903 9.04 -7.38 7.52
N TYR A 904 8.03 -6.59 7.13
CA TYR A 904 7.38 -6.70 5.82
C TYR A 904 7.43 -5.43 4.97
N GLU A 905 7.84 -4.29 5.55
CA GLU A 905 7.89 -3.00 4.88
C GLU A 905 9.34 -2.47 4.93
N GLY A 906 9.86 -2.00 3.85
CA GLY A 906 11.18 -1.39 3.78
C GLY A 906 12.01 -1.87 2.60
N ASP A 907 13.00 -1.07 2.22
CA ASP A 907 13.89 -1.31 1.07
C ASP A 907 15.21 -2.02 1.46
N ALA A 908 15.40 -2.35 2.76
CA ALA A 908 16.54 -3.13 3.24
C ALA A 908 16.37 -4.61 2.89
N PRO A 909 17.47 -5.34 2.60
CA PRO A 909 17.43 -6.77 2.34
C PRO A 909 16.74 -7.55 3.48
N LEU A 910 15.97 -8.59 3.12
CA LEU A 910 15.19 -9.35 4.11
C LEU A 910 16.09 -9.99 5.18
N ALA A 911 17.29 -10.45 4.80
CA ALA A 911 18.26 -11.02 5.75
C ALA A 911 18.69 -10.00 6.81
N GLU A 912 18.92 -8.73 6.43
CA GLU A 912 19.26 -7.66 7.37
C GLU A 912 18.07 -7.32 8.27
N ARG A 913 16.84 -7.31 7.72
CA ARG A 913 15.61 -7.08 8.48
C ARG A 913 15.38 -8.20 9.50
N ARG A 914 15.56 -9.46 9.11
CA ARG A 914 15.49 -10.62 10.02
C ARG A 914 16.52 -10.53 11.13
N ALA A 915 17.78 -10.21 10.79
CA ALA A 915 18.85 -10.09 11.78
C ALA A 915 18.56 -8.97 12.78
N ALA A 916 18.06 -7.82 12.31
CA ALA A 916 17.68 -6.71 13.18
C ALA A 916 16.44 -7.04 14.04
N ALA A 917 15.45 -7.76 13.50
CA ALA A 917 14.29 -8.20 14.29
C ALA A 917 14.70 -9.20 15.38
N LEU A 918 15.59 -10.14 15.09
CA LEU A 918 16.13 -11.10 16.06
C LEU A 918 17.04 -10.46 17.12
N ALA A 919 17.57 -9.28 16.86
CA ALA A 919 18.31 -8.48 17.84
C ALA A 919 17.41 -7.75 18.84
N LEU A 920 16.09 -7.74 18.60
CA LEU A 920 15.09 -7.22 19.53
C LEU A 920 14.82 -8.22 20.65
N ASP A 921 14.16 -7.72 21.71
CA ASP A 921 13.76 -8.51 22.87
C ASP A 921 13.05 -9.81 22.45
N ARG A 922 13.63 -10.93 22.87
CA ARG A 922 13.21 -12.27 22.41
C ARG A 922 11.87 -12.68 22.98
N ASP A 923 11.55 -12.27 24.20
CA ASP A 923 10.29 -12.60 24.84
C ASP A 923 9.16 -11.74 24.26
N LEU A 924 9.45 -10.47 23.96
CA LEU A 924 8.55 -9.60 23.25
C LEU A 924 8.24 -10.13 21.83
N LEU A 925 9.23 -10.64 21.12
CA LEU A 925 9.03 -11.29 19.82
C LEU A 925 8.20 -12.56 19.94
N ALA A 926 8.45 -13.39 20.95
CA ALA A 926 7.70 -14.61 21.20
C ALA A 926 6.24 -14.34 21.56
N ASP A 927 6.01 -13.31 22.37
CA ASP A 927 4.67 -12.87 22.75
C ASP A 927 3.90 -12.24 21.58
N LEU A 928 4.61 -11.60 20.65
CA LEU A 928 4.02 -10.81 19.57
C LEU A 928 3.73 -11.65 18.30
N LEU A 929 4.68 -12.49 17.91
CA LEU A 929 4.59 -13.24 16.62
C LEU A 929 3.99 -14.64 16.79
N GLY A 930 4.02 -15.18 18.01
CA GLY A 930 3.70 -16.58 18.26
C GLY A 930 4.83 -17.53 17.81
N ALA A 931 4.79 -18.76 18.30
CA ALA A 931 5.84 -19.76 18.06
C ALA A 931 6.02 -20.11 16.57
N ASP A 932 4.95 -20.05 15.78
CA ASP A 932 4.98 -20.43 14.35
C ASP A 932 5.61 -19.34 13.48
N GLU A 933 5.35 -18.05 13.75
CA GLU A 933 5.98 -16.95 13.00
C GLU A 933 7.45 -16.75 13.42
N LEU A 934 7.81 -17.02 14.66
CA LEU A 934 9.22 -17.07 15.07
C LEU A 934 10.00 -18.16 14.35
N ARG A 935 9.41 -19.32 14.10
CA ARG A 935 10.05 -20.39 13.33
C ARG A 935 10.32 -20.00 11.90
N GLU A 936 9.44 -19.21 11.28
CA GLU A 936 9.66 -18.68 9.93
C GLU A 936 10.83 -17.68 9.84
N LEU A 937 11.22 -17.06 10.97
CA LEU A 937 12.40 -16.17 11.03
C LEU A 937 13.71 -16.92 11.10
N LEU A 938 13.70 -18.16 11.62
CA LEU A 938 14.90 -18.97 11.83
C LEU A 938 15.23 -19.76 10.56
N ASP A 939 16.52 -19.83 10.25
CA ASP A 939 17.00 -20.66 9.16
C ASP A 939 16.97 -22.13 9.58
N SER A 940 16.29 -22.97 8.80
CA SER A 940 16.13 -24.41 9.09
C SER A 940 17.45 -25.18 9.03
N GLU A 941 18.40 -24.77 8.18
CA GLU A 941 19.74 -25.35 8.14
C GLU A 941 20.52 -24.99 9.41
N ALA A 942 20.46 -23.72 9.85
CA ALA A 942 21.11 -23.29 11.09
C ALA A 942 20.52 -23.97 12.34
N ILE A 943 19.19 -24.22 12.37
CA ILE A 943 18.55 -24.96 13.45
C ILE A 943 19.07 -26.41 13.45
N SER A 944 19.12 -27.06 12.30
CA SER A 944 19.65 -28.41 12.17
C SER A 944 21.12 -28.51 12.56
N ASP A 945 21.94 -27.55 12.15
CA ASP A 945 23.37 -27.48 12.52
C ASP A 945 23.56 -27.32 14.03
N VAL A 946 22.79 -26.43 14.66
CA VAL A 946 22.83 -26.23 16.12
C VAL A 946 22.36 -27.49 16.86
N GLU A 947 21.33 -28.17 16.35
CA GLU A 947 20.86 -29.43 16.93
C GLU A 947 21.91 -30.53 16.81
N LEU A 948 22.52 -30.69 15.63
CA LEU A 948 23.63 -31.64 15.44
C LEU A 948 24.82 -31.34 16.34
N ASP A 949 25.16 -30.05 16.53
CA ASP A 949 26.24 -29.61 17.46
C ASP A 949 25.88 -29.89 18.90
N ALA A 950 24.65 -29.59 19.33
CA ALA A 950 24.16 -29.81 20.68
C ALA A 950 24.13 -31.32 21.03
N GLN A 951 23.75 -32.13 20.04
CA GLN A 951 23.70 -33.60 20.12
C GLN A 951 25.07 -34.25 19.93
N CYS A 952 26.16 -33.51 19.74
CA CYS A 952 27.49 -34.02 19.45
C CYS A 952 27.57 -34.95 18.23
N LEU A 953 26.72 -34.69 17.18
CA LEU A 953 26.66 -35.45 15.94
C LEU A 953 27.44 -34.77 14.78
N SER A 954 27.75 -33.51 14.88
CA SER A 954 28.54 -32.79 13.84
C SER A 954 30.02 -33.26 13.88
N ASP A 955 30.71 -33.15 12.73
CA ASP A 955 32.07 -33.71 12.59
C ASP A 955 33.11 -33.13 13.57
N GLY A 956 32.97 -31.90 13.99
CA GLY A 956 33.86 -31.24 14.97
C GLY A 956 33.54 -31.51 16.44
N ARG A 957 32.40 -32.18 16.75
CA ARG A 957 31.87 -32.41 18.08
C ARG A 957 31.85 -33.87 18.52
N ARG A 958 32.13 -34.80 17.63
CA ARG A 958 32.19 -36.23 17.94
C ARG A 958 33.38 -36.52 18.84
N ALA A 959 33.22 -37.50 19.76
CA ALA A 959 34.28 -37.95 20.66
C ALA A 959 35.43 -38.60 19.86
N ARG A 960 36.64 -38.12 20.09
CA ARG A 960 37.90 -38.58 19.45
C ARG A 960 38.69 -39.51 20.34
N ASN A 961 38.34 -39.57 21.60
CA ASN A 961 38.99 -40.40 22.60
C ASN A 961 38.00 -40.78 23.72
N ILE A 962 38.44 -41.68 24.64
CA ILE A 962 37.59 -42.20 25.72
C ILE A 962 37.13 -41.16 26.71
N ASP A 963 37.94 -40.13 27.00
CA ASP A 963 37.57 -39.05 27.92
C ASP A 963 36.51 -38.16 27.26
N GLU A 964 36.65 -37.84 25.98
CA GLU A 964 35.65 -37.10 25.24
C GLU A 964 34.33 -37.89 25.11
N LEU A 965 34.37 -39.24 25.02
CA LEU A 965 33.16 -40.08 25.09
C LEU A 965 32.45 -39.93 26.44
N HIS A 966 33.21 -39.85 27.54
CA HIS A 966 32.62 -39.61 28.85
C HIS A 966 32.01 -38.22 28.94
N ASP A 967 32.63 -37.19 28.31
CA ASP A 967 32.08 -35.83 28.26
C ASP A 967 30.81 -35.76 27.40
N VAL A 968 30.71 -36.54 26.30
CA VAL A 968 29.49 -36.65 25.51
C VAL A 968 28.35 -37.19 26.35
N LEU A 969 28.55 -38.30 27.08
CA LEU A 969 27.54 -38.86 28.00
C LEU A 969 27.12 -37.87 29.08
N ARG A 970 28.08 -37.08 29.60
CA ARG A 970 27.78 -36.03 30.59
C ARG A 970 26.95 -34.90 30.03
N ARG A 971 27.15 -34.56 28.73
CA ARG A 971 26.48 -33.44 28.07
C ARG A 971 25.11 -33.82 27.55
N VAL A 972 24.98 -34.97 26.91
CA VAL A 972 23.76 -35.39 26.21
C VAL A 972 22.82 -36.21 27.10
N GLY A 973 23.36 -36.95 28.10
CA GLY A 973 22.59 -37.79 29.01
C GLY A 973 22.63 -39.27 28.63
N ASP A 974 21.53 -39.98 28.81
CA ASP A 974 21.43 -41.39 28.55
C ASP A 974 21.40 -41.71 27.06
N LEU A 975 22.29 -42.61 26.65
CA LEU A 975 22.45 -43.03 25.26
C LEU A 975 22.48 -44.56 25.12
N THR A 976 21.90 -45.04 24.02
CA THR A 976 22.09 -46.45 23.61
C THR A 976 23.48 -46.65 22.99
N ILE A 977 23.88 -47.90 22.78
CA ILE A 977 25.18 -48.17 22.13
C ILE A 977 25.24 -47.64 20.69
N GLU A 978 24.15 -47.66 19.96
CA GLU A 978 24.04 -47.14 18.61
C GLU A 978 24.18 -45.59 18.61
N GLU A 979 23.50 -44.93 19.52
CA GLU A 979 23.58 -43.46 19.70
C GLU A 979 24.98 -43.00 20.13
N ILE A 980 25.68 -43.77 20.99
CA ILE A 980 27.08 -43.58 21.35
C ILE A 980 27.97 -43.71 20.12
N THR A 981 27.77 -44.76 19.34
CA THR A 981 28.59 -45.04 18.15
C THR A 981 28.47 -43.91 17.13
N ALA A 982 27.26 -43.34 16.93
CA ALA A 982 27.02 -42.22 16.04
C ALA A 982 27.75 -40.91 16.50
N ARG A 983 28.00 -40.77 17.79
CA ARG A 983 28.64 -39.61 18.41
C ARG A 983 30.14 -39.76 18.64
N CYS A 984 30.74 -40.82 18.14
CA CYS A 984 32.15 -41.12 18.26
C CYS A 984 32.83 -41.17 16.90
N GLU A 985 34.11 -40.83 16.85
CA GLU A 985 34.96 -41.22 15.71
C GLU A 985 35.23 -42.75 15.72
N SER A 986 35.63 -43.27 14.56
CA SER A 986 35.82 -44.70 14.34
C SER A 986 36.74 -45.34 15.44
N GLY A 987 36.21 -46.37 16.12
CA GLY A 987 36.92 -47.14 17.15
C GLY A 987 36.82 -46.57 18.57
N VAL A 988 36.34 -45.36 18.77
CA VAL A 988 36.26 -44.73 20.12
C VAL A 988 35.16 -45.36 20.98
N ALA A 989 34.04 -45.74 20.36
CA ALA A 989 32.93 -46.41 21.05
C ALA A 989 33.34 -47.73 21.75
N GLU A 990 34.37 -48.40 21.29
CA GLU A 990 34.93 -49.62 21.93
C GLU A 990 35.49 -49.32 23.34
N GLY A 991 35.91 -48.08 23.60
CA GLY A 991 36.37 -47.60 24.90
C GLY A 991 35.28 -47.54 25.97
N LEU A 992 33.98 -47.67 25.62
CA LEU A 992 32.89 -47.77 26.58
C LEU A 992 33.07 -48.86 27.61
N ASN A 993 33.59 -50.05 27.21
CA ASN A 993 33.91 -51.15 28.11
C ASN A 993 34.99 -50.77 29.16
N SER A 994 35.92 -49.92 28.82
CA SER A 994 36.94 -49.40 29.76
C SER A 994 36.28 -48.44 30.78
N LEU A 995 35.38 -47.61 30.35
CA LEU A 995 34.63 -46.69 31.23
C LEU A 995 33.69 -47.47 32.19
N LEU A 996 33.06 -48.53 31.71
CA LEU A 996 32.24 -49.47 32.51
C LEU A 996 33.10 -50.17 33.57
N GLY A 997 34.27 -50.71 33.18
CA GLY A 997 35.22 -51.35 34.07
C GLY A 997 35.79 -50.44 35.15
N ALA A 998 36.02 -49.16 34.76
CA ALA A 998 36.45 -48.09 35.67
C ALA A 998 35.31 -47.50 36.55
N LYS A 999 34.08 -47.98 36.38
CA LYS A 999 32.84 -47.46 37.02
C LYS A 999 32.60 -45.94 36.81
N ARG A 1000 33.11 -45.36 35.74
CA ARG A 1000 32.83 -44.01 35.33
C ARG A 1000 31.50 -43.90 34.54
N VAL A 1001 31.10 -44.99 33.88
CA VAL A 1001 29.83 -45.14 33.19
C VAL A 1001 29.11 -46.35 33.75
N ILE A 1002 27.81 -46.32 33.81
CA ILE A 1002 26.94 -47.43 34.21
C ILE A 1002 25.85 -47.60 33.19
N ASN A 1003 25.31 -48.81 33.08
CA ASN A 1003 24.12 -49.11 32.31
C ASN A 1003 22.86 -48.99 33.16
N VAL A 1004 21.80 -48.47 32.59
CA VAL A 1004 20.50 -48.29 33.23
C VAL A 1004 19.42 -48.79 32.24
N ALA A 1005 18.30 -49.27 32.76
CA ALA A 1005 17.16 -49.60 31.94
C ALA A 1005 16.20 -48.43 31.94
N VAL A 1006 16.00 -47.82 30.77
CA VAL A 1006 15.04 -46.72 30.57
C VAL A 1006 14.00 -47.21 29.54
N SER A 1007 12.73 -47.26 29.94
CA SER A 1007 11.63 -47.75 29.08
C SER A 1007 11.85 -49.10 28.42
N GLY A 1008 12.61 -50.01 29.09
CA GLY A 1008 12.93 -51.35 28.63
C GLY A 1008 14.16 -51.45 27.71
N GLU A 1009 14.82 -50.37 27.40
CA GLU A 1009 16.09 -50.30 26.65
C GLU A 1009 17.28 -50.15 27.57
N THR A 1010 18.42 -50.79 27.22
CA THR A 1010 19.68 -50.59 27.93
C THR A 1010 20.35 -49.30 27.44
N ARG A 1011 20.52 -48.33 28.35
CA ARG A 1011 21.16 -47.04 28.09
C ARG A 1011 22.38 -46.86 28.99
N TYR A 1012 23.31 -46.07 28.57
CA TYR A 1012 24.56 -45.77 29.26
C TYR A 1012 24.56 -44.35 29.76
N ILE A 1013 24.89 -44.12 31.03
CA ILE A 1013 24.97 -42.85 31.67
C ILE A 1013 26.29 -42.71 32.48
N ILE A 1014 26.72 -41.50 32.75
CA ILE A 1014 27.84 -41.29 33.70
C ILE A 1014 27.43 -41.70 35.11
N ALA A 1015 28.37 -42.22 35.88
CA ALA A 1015 28.08 -42.72 37.21
C ALA A 1015 27.56 -41.65 38.19
N GLU A 1016 27.95 -40.39 37.98
CA GLU A 1016 27.52 -39.22 38.77
C GLU A 1016 26.02 -38.95 38.62
N ASP A 1017 25.42 -39.25 37.46
CA ASP A 1017 24.00 -39.04 37.22
C ASP A 1017 23.11 -40.24 37.63
N ALA A 1018 23.69 -41.30 38.23
CA ALA A 1018 22.94 -42.47 38.66
C ALA A 1018 21.70 -42.16 39.54
N ALA A 1019 21.79 -41.14 40.35
CA ALA A 1019 20.68 -40.73 41.22
C ALA A 1019 19.46 -40.19 40.46
N ARG A 1020 19.66 -39.65 39.26
CA ARG A 1020 18.58 -39.08 38.39
C ARG A 1020 17.76 -40.18 37.72
N TYR A 1021 18.31 -41.39 37.61
CA TYR A 1021 17.68 -42.54 36.94
C TYR A 1021 17.24 -43.63 37.93
N ARG A 1022 17.13 -43.28 39.22
CA ARG A 1022 16.90 -44.26 40.29
C ARG A 1022 15.43 -44.60 40.53
N ASP A 1023 14.54 -43.69 40.16
CA ASP A 1023 13.08 -43.83 40.24
C ASP A 1023 12.49 -44.25 38.89
#